data_d46b400ddb5d17db88c1e56df37f77c2
#
_entry.id   d46b400ddb5d17db88c1e56df37f77c2
#
_cell.length_a   1.000
_cell.length_b   1.000
_cell.length_c   1.000
_cell.angle_alpha   90.00
_cell.angle_beta   90.00
_cell.angle_gamma   90.00
#
_symmetry.space_group_name_H-M   'P 1'
#
loop_
_entity.id
_entity.type
_entity.pdbx_description
1 polymer ?
#
loop_
_entity_poly.entity_id
_entity_poly.type
_entity_poly.pdbx_seq_one_letter_code
_entity_poly.pdbx_strand_id
1 'polypeptide(L)'
;MDHFILHSDYAPAGDQPQAIDKLVSGIESGRKEQILLGVTGSGKTFTMANVIARVNKPTLVLAHNKILAAQLCSEFREFFPENAVEYFVSYYDYYQPEAYVPSTDSYIEKDSSINDEIDKLRHSATTALAERRDVIIVASVSCIYSLGSPDEYRSMCVSIRQGAEKPRDQLISELVRIRYERNDVAFERNRFRVRGDVVEIFPARSSDTAVRVEYFGDEIDRISEINVVTGEVKATVSHAAIFPASHYVVGDDKLENALKEIDRELAERIDWFQKNNKLIEAQRIEQRTHYDMEMIREVGYCSGVENYSRVLAGRPAGSTPLTLMDHFPEDFLLIVDESHVTLPQVRAMYAGDRARKTTLVDYGFRLPSAMDNRPLNFDEFNAHIHQAIYVSATPGQIEREKTNTIVEQLIRPTGLVDPEIIVKPTQGQVDDLLSEINERVERNERVLVTTLTKKMAEDLTSYYEGLGVKVRYLHHDIDTIERMEIIKDLRNGVFDVLVGINLLREGLDIPEVSLIAILDADKEGFLRSETSLIQTIGRAARNASGQVIMYADTVTGSMERAITETERRRAVQTKFNEEHGIVPKTIIKDVRDVLEITSKPKLEKRLNKKKLSGSEKQQLIDKLTFEMKNAAKLLEFEHAAYLRDKIKELQGE
;
A
#
# COMPACT_ATOMS: atom_id res chain seq x y z
N MET A 1 12.36 10.47 19.41
CA MET A 1 11.62 11.76 19.54
C MET A 1 10.21 11.43 20.01
N ASP A 2 9.56 12.32 20.77
CA ASP A 2 8.21 12.04 21.28
C ASP A 2 7.15 13.01 20.72
N HIS A 3 7.54 13.85 19.77
CA HIS A 3 6.67 14.85 19.17
C HIS A 3 6.78 14.89 17.65
N PHE A 4 5.64 15.09 16.99
CA PHE A 4 5.61 15.34 15.55
C PHE A 4 5.98 16.79 15.24
N ILE A 5 6.92 16.97 14.32
CA ILE A 5 7.37 18.26 13.83
C ILE A 5 6.90 18.43 12.38
N LEU A 6 5.88 19.28 12.21
CA LEU A 6 5.31 19.55 10.89
C LEU A 6 6.14 20.58 10.13
N HIS A 7 6.63 20.22 8.96
CA HIS A 7 7.29 21.11 8.01
C HIS A 7 6.37 21.38 6.82
N SER A 8 6.13 22.65 6.53
CA SER A 8 5.32 23.04 5.38
C SER A 8 5.64 24.48 4.97
N ASP A 9 5.74 24.70 3.67
CA ASP A 9 5.83 26.04 3.07
C ASP A 9 4.46 26.75 3.04
N TYR A 10 3.39 26.04 3.43
CA TYR A 10 2.01 26.53 3.39
C TYR A 10 1.43 26.63 4.80
N ALA A 11 0.60 27.65 5.01
CA ALA A 11 -0.28 27.75 6.16
C ALA A 11 -1.67 27.20 5.82
N PRO A 12 -2.44 26.66 6.80
CA PRO A 12 -3.83 26.27 6.57
C PRO A 12 -4.66 27.42 6.01
N ALA A 13 -5.38 27.19 4.92
CA ALA A 13 -6.15 28.19 4.20
C ALA A 13 -7.60 27.72 3.94
N GLY A 14 -8.48 28.67 3.58
CA GLY A 14 -9.88 28.37 3.34
C GLY A 14 -10.60 27.92 4.61
N ASP A 15 -11.23 26.77 4.55
CA ASP A 15 -11.92 26.11 5.67
C ASP A 15 -11.04 25.10 6.43
N GLN A 16 -9.78 24.91 6.02
CA GLN A 16 -8.83 24.02 6.71
C GLN A 16 -8.62 24.37 8.18
N PRO A 17 -8.38 25.65 8.60
CA PRO A 17 -8.21 25.97 10.00
C PRO A 17 -9.37 25.51 10.86
N GLN A 18 -10.61 25.78 10.43
CA GLN A 18 -11.81 25.39 11.16
C GLN A 18 -11.99 23.86 11.18
N ALA A 19 -11.65 23.16 10.09
CA ALA A 19 -11.70 21.71 10.01
C ALA A 19 -10.70 21.08 10.99
N ILE A 20 -9.45 21.58 11.02
CA ILE A 20 -8.41 21.13 11.94
C ILE A 20 -8.86 21.33 13.39
N ASP A 21 -9.33 22.53 13.75
CA ASP A 21 -9.77 22.84 15.12
C ASP A 21 -10.91 21.96 15.58
N LYS A 22 -11.91 21.70 14.72
CA LYS A 22 -13.06 20.81 15.02
C LYS A 22 -12.61 19.37 15.23
N LEU A 23 -11.74 18.85 14.35
CA LEU A 23 -11.24 17.48 14.45
C LEU A 23 -10.37 17.30 15.70
N VAL A 24 -9.45 18.21 15.98
CA VAL A 24 -8.61 18.18 17.18
C VAL A 24 -9.46 18.24 18.44
N SER A 25 -10.36 19.23 18.56
CA SER A 25 -11.26 19.36 19.71
C SER A 25 -12.15 18.10 19.89
N GLY A 26 -12.57 17.47 18.80
CA GLY A 26 -13.27 16.20 18.84
C GLY A 26 -12.44 15.08 19.45
N ILE A 27 -11.17 14.95 19.05
CA ILE A 27 -10.24 13.95 19.59
C ILE A 27 -9.96 14.22 21.07
N GLU A 28 -9.66 15.47 21.43
CA GLU A 28 -9.36 15.88 22.81
C GLU A 28 -10.56 15.70 23.75
N SER A 29 -11.79 15.89 23.23
CA SER A 29 -13.03 15.62 23.98
C SER A 29 -13.40 14.14 24.10
N GLY A 30 -12.57 13.23 23.55
CA GLY A 30 -12.77 11.79 23.61
C GLY A 30 -13.79 11.25 22.61
N ARG A 31 -14.15 11.97 21.55
CA ARG A 31 -15.01 11.45 20.48
C ARG A 31 -14.34 10.28 19.80
N LYS A 32 -15.08 9.17 19.68
CA LYS A 32 -14.54 7.94 19.09
C LYS A 32 -14.37 8.07 17.59
N GLU A 33 -15.31 8.67 16.89
CA GLU A 33 -15.35 8.67 15.41
C GLU A 33 -15.82 10.01 14.86
N GLN A 34 -15.17 10.48 13.80
CA GLN A 34 -15.49 11.73 13.11
C GLN A 34 -15.32 11.54 11.59
N ILE A 35 -16.07 12.29 10.79
CA ILE A 35 -15.95 12.30 9.32
C ILE A 35 -15.35 13.63 8.90
N LEU A 36 -14.28 13.59 8.09
CA LEU A 36 -13.81 14.72 7.30
C LEU A 36 -14.37 14.59 5.88
N LEU A 37 -15.43 15.35 5.59
CA LEU A 37 -15.97 15.47 4.24
C LEU A 37 -15.15 16.52 3.49
N GLY A 38 -14.13 16.05 2.76
CA GLY A 38 -13.22 16.93 2.03
C GLY A 38 -13.28 16.71 0.54
N VAL A 39 -13.60 17.76 -0.23
CA VAL A 39 -13.61 17.66 -1.69
C VAL A 39 -12.22 17.37 -2.26
N THR A 40 -12.17 16.86 -3.47
CA THR A 40 -10.91 16.64 -4.18
C THR A 40 -10.17 17.96 -4.37
N GLY A 41 -8.89 18.01 -4.01
CA GLY A 41 -8.07 19.23 -4.12
C GLY A 41 -8.21 20.24 -2.98
N SER A 42 -8.99 19.93 -1.91
CA SER A 42 -9.08 20.81 -0.73
C SER A 42 -7.88 20.72 0.22
N GLY A 43 -6.91 19.84 -0.04
CA GLY A 43 -5.75 19.65 0.83
C GLY A 43 -6.00 18.76 2.05
N LYS A 44 -6.81 17.71 1.89
CA LYS A 44 -7.14 16.75 2.98
C LYS A 44 -5.89 16.20 3.68
N THR A 45 -4.86 15.81 2.91
CA THR A 45 -3.60 15.28 3.48
C THR A 45 -2.92 16.30 4.40
N PHE A 46 -2.90 17.56 4.00
CA PHE A 46 -2.35 18.63 4.81
C PHE A 46 -3.16 18.88 6.10
N THR A 47 -4.49 18.80 6.02
CA THR A 47 -5.38 18.85 7.19
C THR A 47 -5.09 17.68 8.14
N MET A 48 -4.97 16.44 7.62
CA MET A 48 -4.59 15.28 8.42
C MET A 48 -3.22 15.46 9.08
N ALA A 49 -2.21 15.98 8.37
CA ALA A 49 -0.88 16.25 8.91
C ALA A 49 -0.93 17.27 10.07
N ASN A 50 -1.71 18.35 9.93
CA ASN A 50 -1.92 19.31 11.01
C ASN A 50 -2.62 18.71 12.23
N VAL A 51 -3.62 17.84 12.02
CA VAL A 51 -4.29 17.14 13.13
C VAL A 51 -3.29 16.23 13.84
N ILE A 52 -2.52 15.41 13.11
CA ILE A 52 -1.50 14.50 13.69
C ILE A 52 -0.49 15.30 14.53
N ALA A 53 0.04 16.40 13.98
CA ALA A 53 1.00 17.24 14.70
C ALA A 53 0.45 17.81 16.00
N ARG A 54 -0.85 18.22 16.01
CA ARG A 54 -1.48 18.81 17.20
C ARG A 54 -1.84 17.79 18.27
N VAL A 55 -2.39 16.63 17.86
CA VAL A 55 -2.84 15.60 18.82
C VAL A 55 -1.69 14.74 19.32
N ASN A 56 -0.59 14.71 18.61
CA ASN A 56 0.67 14.03 18.95
C ASN A 56 0.49 12.55 19.33
N LYS A 57 -0.30 11.81 18.54
CA LYS A 57 -0.56 10.39 18.74
C LYS A 57 0.07 9.55 17.63
N PRO A 58 0.63 8.36 17.94
CA PRO A 58 0.96 7.40 16.89
C PRO A 58 -0.24 7.20 15.97
N THR A 59 -0.02 7.22 14.67
CA THR A 59 -1.13 7.27 13.70
C THR A 59 -1.02 6.17 12.66
N LEU A 60 -2.13 5.45 12.47
CA LEU A 60 -2.31 4.53 11.35
C LEU A 60 -3.17 5.21 10.28
N VAL A 61 -2.64 5.37 9.07
CA VAL A 61 -3.37 5.87 7.90
C VAL A 61 -3.67 4.69 7.00
N LEU A 62 -4.95 4.37 6.84
CA LEU A 62 -5.41 3.23 6.06
C LEU A 62 -5.91 3.68 4.68
N ALA A 63 -5.33 3.14 3.61
CA ALA A 63 -5.70 3.38 2.22
C ALA A 63 -6.17 2.08 1.54
N HIS A 64 -7.07 2.17 0.57
CA HIS A 64 -7.67 1.00 -0.07
C HIS A 64 -6.75 0.28 -1.06
N ASN A 65 -5.64 0.88 -1.51
CA ASN A 65 -4.68 0.24 -2.40
C ASN A 65 -3.23 0.70 -2.16
N LYS A 66 -2.26 -0.05 -2.75
CA LYS A 66 -0.81 0.21 -2.59
C LYS A 66 -0.38 1.57 -3.16
N ILE A 67 -0.95 2.00 -4.29
CA ILE A 67 -0.55 3.23 -5.00
C ILE A 67 -0.93 4.45 -4.17
N LEU A 68 -2.17 4.50 -3.69
CA LEU A 68 -2.63 5.58 -2.83
C LEU A 68 -1.85 5.62 -1.51
N ALA A 69 -1.59 4.45 -0.92
CA ALA A 69 -0.76 4.35 0.27
C ALA A 69 0.66 4.88 0.03
N ALA A 70 1.27 4.58 -1.13
CA ALA A 70 2.58 5.08 -1.50
C ALA A 70 2.60 6.60 -1.67
N GLN A 71 1.59 7.15 -2.35
CA GLN A 71 1.42 8.59 -2.51
C GLN A 71 1.29 9.30 -1.17
N LEU A 72 0.39 8.83 -0.30
CA LEU A 72 0.19 9.40 1.05
C LEU A 72 1.46 9.30 1.90
N CYS A 73 2.17 8.17 1.83
CA CYS A 73 3.43 8.00 2.54
C CYS A 73 4.48 9.02 2.08
N SER A 74 4.58 9.29 0.78
CA SER A 74 5.47 10.32 0.24
C SER A 74 5.08 11.71 0.72
N GLU A 75 3.80 12.06 0.67
CA GLU A 75 3.29 13.36 1.15
C GLU A 75 3.55 13.54 2.66
N PHE A 76 3.30 12.51 3.49
CA PHE A 76 3.59 12.59 4.92
C PHE A 76 5.10 12.67 5.23
N ARG A 77 5.97 12.04 4.44
CA ARG A 77 7.43 12.18 4.58
C ARG A 77 7.92 13.59 4.28
N GLU A 78 7.27 14.28 3.34
CA GLU A 78 7.56 15.70 3.07
C GLU A 78 7.13 16.58 4.26
N PHE A 79 5.98 16.28 4.89
CA PHE A 79 5.48 17.02 6.06
C PHE A 79 6.21 16.69 7.36
N PHE A 80 6.75 15.47 7.50
CA PHE A 80 7.38 14.98 8.73
C PHE A 80 8.76 14.35 8.47
N PRO A 81 9.73 15.14 7.97
CA PRO A 81 11.05 14.59 7.57
C PRO A 81 11.88 14.06 8.74
N GLU A 82 11.61 14.50 9.97
CA GLU A 82 12.33 14.09 11.19
C GLU A 82 11.64 12.97 11.96
N ASN A 83 10.38 12.67 11.63
CA ASN A 83 9.57 11.66 12.30
C ASN A 83 9.57 10.34 11.52
N ALA A 84 9.14 9.26 12.14
CA ALA A 84 9.05 7.96 11.49
C ALA A 84 7.77 7.89 10.64
N VAL A 85 7.92 8.02 9.33
CA VAL A 85 6.82 7.82 8.36
C VAL A 85 7.09 6.53 7.58
N GLU A 86 6.34 5.50 7.90
CA GLU A 86 6.56 4.13 7.46
C GLU A 86 5.49 3.64 6.50
N TYR A 87 5.86 2.67 5.66
CA TYR A 87 4.98 2.11 4.65
C TYR A 87 4.71 0.64 4.93
N PHE A 88 3.43 0.24 5.01
CA PHE A 88 3.04 -1.12 5.34
C PHE A 88 1.95 -1.64 4.40
N VAL A 89 2.36 -2.36 3.36
CA VAL A 89 1.44 -2.96 2.38
C VAL A 89 1.74 -4.46 2.21
N SER A 90 0.97 -5.15 1.39
CA SER A 90 1.28 -6.54 1.03
C SER A 90 2.64 -6.62 0.34
N TYR A 91 3.53 -7.47 0.83
CA TYR A 91 4.89 -7.66 0.30
C TYR A 91 4.95 -8.57 -0.92
N TYR A 92 3.81 -9.05 -1.41
CA TYR A 92 3.75 -9.83 -2.64
C TYR A 92 3.67 -8.92 -3.88
N ASP A 93 4.58 -9.11 -4.84
CA ASP A 93 4.46 -8.53 -6.18
C ASP A 93 3.40 -9.29 -6.97
N TYR A 94 3.44 -10.61 -6.88
CA TYR A 94 2.42 -11.51 -7.38
C TYR A 94 1.92 -12.41 -6.24
N TYR A 95 0.62 -12.62 -6.16
CA TYR A 95 0.01 -13.47 -5.15
C TYR A 95 -1.17 -14.25 -5.73
N GLN A 96 -0.98 -15.55 -5.89
CA GLN A 96 -2.05 -16.51 -6.14
C GLN A 96 -2.30 -17.28 -4.85
N PRO A 97 -3.43 -17.08 -4.19
CA PRO A 97 -3.74 -17.81 -2.97
C PRO A 97 -3.99 -19.29 -3.27
N GLU A 98 -3.57 -20.16 -2.34
CA GLU A 98 -3.93 -21.56 -2.36
C GLU A 98 -5.44 -21.71 -2.40
N ALA A 99 -5.96 -22.52 -3.32
CA ALA A 99 -7.39 -22.74 -3.48
C ALA A 99 -7.66 -24.16 -4.01
N TYR A 100 -8.87 -24.65 -3.74
CA TYR A 100 -9.35 -25.89 -4.33
C TYR A 100 -10.74 -25.66 -4.94
N VAL A 101 -10.93 -26.14 -6.17
CA VAL A 101 -12.18 -26.04 -6.93
C VAL A 101 -12.80 -27.43 -7.02
N PRO A 102 -13.78 -27.78 -6.16
CA PRO A 102 -14.33 -29.13 -6.10
C PRO A 102 -15.01 -29.59 -7.40
N SER A 103 -15.59 -28.66 -8.16
CA SER A 103 -16.30 -28.98 -9.41
C SER A 103 -15.40 -29.49 -10.53
N THR A 104 -14.12 -29.13 -10.51
CA THR A 104 -13.11 -29.52 -11.50
C THR A 104 -12.01 -30.39 -10.91
N ASP A 105 -12.10 -30.72 -9.62
CA ASP A 105 -11.04 -31.41 -8.84
C ASP A 105 -9.66 -30.76 -9.05
N SER A 106 -9.63 -29.43 -9.08
CA SER A 106 -8.42 -28.65 -9.37
C SER A 106 -7.87 -28.02 -8.11
N TYR A 107 -6.66 -28.40 -7.71
CA TYR A 107 -5.91 -27.76 -6.68
C TYR A 107 -4.99 -26.69 -7.28
N ILE A 108 -5.12 -25.47 -6.77
CA ILE A 108 -4.28 -24.33 -7.12
C ILE A 108 -3.29 -24.15 -5.98
N GLU A 109 -2.04 -24.43 -6.26
CA GLU A 109 -0.97 -24.21 -5.28
C GLU A 109 -0.77 -22.70 -5.03
N LYS A 110 -0.38 -22.37 -3.80
CA LYS A 110 0.04 -20.99 -3.49
C LYS A 110 1.26 -20.66 -4.33
N ASP A 111 1.14 -19.62 -5.15
CA ASP A 111 2.25 -19.04 -5.89
C ASP A 111 2.40 -17.56 -5.50
N SER A 112 3.62 -17.17 -5.15
CA SER A 112 3.87 -15.80 -4.69
C SER A 112 5.33 -15.43 -4.87
N SER A 113 5.57 -14.21 -5.36
CA SER A 113 6.87 -13.57 -5.31
C SER A 113 6.90 -12.50 -4.23
N ILE A 114 7.91 -12.56 -3.37
CA ILE A 114 8.10 -11.60 -2.28
C ILE A 114 8.96 -10.46 -2.81
N ASN A 115 8.51 -9.23 -2.55
CA ASN A 115 9.29 -8.03 -2.78
C ASN A 115 10.12 -7.71 -1.53
N ASP A 116 11.43 -7.89 -1.63
CA ASP A 116 12.36 -7.69 -0.52
C ASP A 116 12.37 -6.25 0.00
N GLU A 117 12.14 -5.26 -0.88
CA GLU A 117 12.07 -3.85 -0.47
C GLU A 117 10.81 -3.57 0.35
N ILE A 118 9.67 -4.12 -0.04
CA ILE A 118 8.43 -3.98 0.72
C ILE A 118 8.53 -4.75 2.05
N ASP A 119 9.13 -5.93 2.05
CA ASP A 119 9.35 -6.70 3.28
C ASP A 119 10.23 -5.92 4.27
N LYS A 120 11.31 -5.30 3.80
CA LYS A 120 12.14 -4.39 4.60
C LYS A 120 11.34 -3.24 5.21
N LEU A 121 10.46 -2.60 4.41
CA LEU A 121 9.62 -1.49 4.90
C LEU A 121 8.62 -1.95 5.96
N ARG A 122 8.12 -3.19 5.87
CA ARG A 122 7.25 -3.78 6.91
C ARG A 122 8.01 -4.01 8.22
N HIS A 123 9.25 -4.51 8.15
CA HIS A 123 10.11 -4.62 9.33
C HIS A 123 10.47 -3.26 9.92
N SER A 124 10.71 -2.25 9.07
CA SER A 124 10.92 -0.86 9.52
C SER A 124 9.72 -0.34 10.31
N ALA A 125 8.51 -0.55 9.81
CA ALA A 125 7.27 -0.11 10.45
C ALA A 125 7.06 -0.73 11.84
N THR A 126 7.21 -2.06 11.97
CA THR A 126 7.05 -2.75 13.27
C THR A 126 8.15 -2.38 14.27
N THR A 127 9.37 -2.19 13.79
CA THR A 127 10.48 -1.74 14.62
C THR A 127 10.28 -0.29 15.09
N ALA A 128 9.83 0.60 14.22
CA ALA A 128 9.53 1.99 14.58
C ALA A 128 8.48 2.07 15.70
N LEU A 129 7.41 1.28 15.62
CA LEU A 129 6.39 1.18 16.68
C LEU A 129 6.93 0.63 18.01
N ALA A 130 7.97 -0.23 17.96
CA ALA A 130 8.59 -0.76 19.16
C ALA A 130 9.54 0.24 19.85
N GLU A 131 10.15 1.16 19.07
CA GLU A 131 11.20 2.08 19.55
C GLU A 131 10.71 3.52 19.77
N ARG A 132 9.63 3.96 19.09
CA ARG A 132 9.24 5.39 19.02
C ARG A 132 7.73 5.56 19.20
N ARG A 133 7.31 6.77 19.58
CA ARG A 133 5.90 7.16 19.62
C ARG A 133 5.50 8.11 18.48
N ASP A 134 6.44 8.82 17.90
CA ASP A 134 6.23 9.74 16.77
C ASP A 134 6.22 8.99 15.43
N VAL A 135 5.31 8.04 15.30
CA VAL A 135 5.22 7.11 14.16
C VAL A 135 3.92 7.30 13.40
N ILE A 136 4.03 7.50 12.10
CA ILE A 136 2.91 7.44 11.15
C ILE A 136 3.13 6.21 10.27
N ILE A 137 2.20 5.26 10.27
CA ILE A 137 2.22 4.15 9.32
C ILE A 137 1.13 4.36 8.29
N VAL A 138 1.51 4.42 7.03
CA VAL A 138 0.57 4.40 5.91
C VAL A 138 0.46 2.97 5.39
N ALA A 139 -0.73 2.39 5.54
CA ALA A 139 -0.96 0.98 5.26
C ALA A 139 -2.07 0.77 4.22
N SER A 140 -2.00 -0.35 3.51
CA SER A 140 -3.15 -0.91 2.80
C SER A 140 -3.96 -1.84 3.72
N VAL A 141 -5.05 -2.40 3.21
CA VAL A 141 -5.89 -3.37 3.95
C VAL A 141 -5.10 -4.59 4.45
N SER A 142 -3.87 -4.80 3.98
CA SER A 142 -2.97 -5.84 4.51
C SER A 142 -2.68 -5.71 6.02
N CYS A 143 -2.89 -4.55 6.62
CA CYS A 143 -2.70 -4.31 8.05
C CYS A 143 -3.67 -5.08 8.95
N ILE A 144 -4.82 -5.54 8.42
CA ILE A 144 -5.80 -6.35 9.18
C ILE A 144 -5.53 -7.85 9.09
N TYR A 145 -4.51 -8.27 8.33
CA TYR A 145 -4.11 -9.67 8.25
C TYR A 145 -3.17 -10.05 9.38
N SER A 146 -3.16 -11.36 9.69
CA SER A 146 -2.32 -11.93 10.74
C SER A 146 -0.86 -11.51 10.60
N LEU A 147 -0.30 -11.04 11.70
CA LEU A 147 1.11 -10.71 11.90
C LEU A 147 1.59 -11.41 13.16
N GLY A 148 2.89 -11.50 13.40
CA GLY A 148 3.44 -12.09 14.62
C GLY A 148 3.03 -11.31 15.88
N SER A 149 3.21 -11.93 17.05
CA SER A 149 2.93 -11.30 18.34
C SER A 149 3.85 -10.10 18.59
N PRO A 150 3.33 -8.91 18.89
CA PRO A 150 4.16 -7.76 19.24
C PRO A 150 5.02 -7.99 20.49
N ASP A 151 4.49 -8.73 21.47
CA ASP A 151 5.23 -9.03 22.71
C ASP A 151 6.40 -9.99 22.44
N GLU A 152 6.19 -11.01 21.59
CA GLU A 152 7.26 -11.91 21.17
C GLU A 152 8.30 -11.19 20.33
N TYR A 153 7.87 -10.37 19.38
CA TYR A 153 8.76 -9.57 18.55
C TYR A 153 9.67 -8.65 19.37
N ARG A 154 9.11 -8.01 20.40
CA ARG A 154 9.87 -7.15 21.33
C ARG A 154 10.76 -7.96 22.29
N SER A 155 10.24 -9.04 22.88
CA SER A 155 10.99 -9.85 23.87
C SER A 155 12.17 -10.59 23.26
N MET A 156 12.12 -10.92 21.98
CA MET A 156 13.20 -11.56 21.25
C MET A 156 14.22 -10.57 20.67
N CYS A 157 14.06 -9.27 20.89
CA CYS A 157 15.06 -8.28 20.50
C CYS A 157 16.41 -8.53 21.21
N VAL A 158 17.48 -8.64 20.43
CA VAL A 158 18.85 -8.81 20.94
C VAL A 158 19.43 -7.45 21.27
N SER A 159 19.62 -7.18 22.57
CA SER A 159 20.25 -5.95 23.07
C SER A 159 21.76 -6.13 23.11
N ILE A 160 22.49 -5.20 22.51
CA ILE A 160 23.96 -5.16 22.44
C ILE A 160 24.39 -3.83 23.06
N ARG A 161 25.21 -3.89 24.13
CA ARG A 161 25.66 -2.68 24.85
C ARG A 161 27.17 -2.69 24.97
N GLN A 162 27.79 -1.54 24.69
CA GLN A 162 29.22 -1.34 24.88
C GLN A 162 29.60 -1.52 26.36
N GLY A 163 30.70 -2.18 26.64
CA GLY A 163 31.17 -2.51 27.98
C GLY A 163 30.42 -3.66 28.67
N ALA A 164 29.48 -4.32 27.97
CA ALA A 164 28.80 -5.49 28.53
C ALA A 164 29.61 -6.76 28.33
N GLU A 165 29.65 -7.58 29.36
CA GLU A 165 30.21 -8.94 29.29
C GLU A 165 29.16 -9.85 28.63
N LYS A 166 29.36 -10.13 27.35
CA LYS A 166 28.50 -10.98 26.51
C LYS A 166 29.38 -11.73 25.51
N PRO A 167 29.66 -13.01 25.75
CA PRO A 167 30.52 -13.81 24.86
C PRO A 167 30.04 -13.76 23.41
N ARG A 168 30.97 -13.67 22.45
CA ARG A 168 30.68 -13.64 21.02
C ARG A 168 29.76 -14.78 20.58
N ASP A 169 30.02 -16.01 21.07
CA ASP A 169 29.24 -17.17 20.68
C ASP A 169 27.81 -17.14 21.25
N GLN A 170 27.59 -16.44 22.36
CA GLN A 170 26.25 -16.16 22.87
C GLN A 170 25.50 -15.23 21.92
N LEU A 171 26.13 -14.15 21.49
CA LEU A 171 25.53 -13.23 20.49
C LEU A 171 25.17 -13.99 19.20
N ILE A 172 26.06 -14.84 18.70
CA ILE A 172 25.81 -15.67 17.51
C ILE A 172 24.58 -16.56 17.71
N SER A 173 24.47 -17.25 18.86
CA SER A 173 23.32 -18.10 19.18
C SER A 173 22.02 -17.29 19.24
N GLU A 174 22.06 -16.10 19.85
CA GLU A 174 20.90 -15.20 19.93
C GLU A 174 20.47 -14.73 18.53
N LEU A 175 21.41 -14.39 17.63
CA LEU A 175 21.12 -13.99 16.24
C LEU A 175 20.46 -15.13 15.45
N VAL A 176 20.97 -16.36 15.56
CA VAL A 176 20.35 -17.53 14.92
C VAL A 176 18.93 -17.76 15.46
N ARG A 177 18.73 -17.63 16.77
CA ARG A 177 17.41 -17.78 17.39
C ARG A 177 16.39 -16.77 16.86
N ILE A 178 16.81 -15.55 16.52
CA ILE A 178 15.95 -14.52 15.92
C ILE A 178 15.94 -14.55 14.39
N ARG A 179 16.36 -15.69 13.80
CA ARG A 179 16.30 -16.00 12.35
C ARG A 179 17.27 -15.22 11.46
N TYR A 180 18.41 -14.77 11.98
CA TYR A 180 19.52 -14.33 11.15
C TYR A 180 20.36 -15.50 10.69
N GLU A 181 20.75 -15.50 9.43
CA GLU A 181 21.62 -16.52 8.83
C GLU A 181 23.09 -16.07 8.86
N ARG A 182 23.99 -16.98 9.21
CA ARG A 182 25.41 -16.71 9.07
C ARG A 182 25.82 -16.86 7.61
N ASN A 183 26.38 -15.82 7.04
CA ASN A 183 26.97 -15.87 5.71
C ASN A 183 28.19 -14.92 5.63
N ASP A 184 29.38 -15.50 5.64
CA ASP A 184 30.64 -14.74 5.65
C ASP A 184 31.02 -14.21 4.24
N VAL A 185 30.33 -14.66 3.17
CA VAL A 185 30.60 -14.31 1.77
C VAL A 185 29.55 -13.35 1.23
N ALA A 186 28.27 -13.73 1.25
CA ALA A 186 27.17 -12.91 0.77
C ALA A 186 26.52 -12.19 1.97
N PHE A 187 26.99 -10.96 2.23
CA PHE A 187 26.50 -10.15 3.34
C PHE A 187 25.30 -9.34 2.89
N GLU A 188 24.13 -9.93 3.03
CA GLU A 188 22.83 -9.38 2.64
C GLU A 188 21.94 -9.15 3.87
N ARG A 189 20.80 -8.52 3.69
CA ARG A 189 19.79 -8.28 4.73
C ARG A 189 19.42 -9.61 5.43
N ASN A 190 19.15 -9.56 6.72
CA ASN A 190 18.85 -10.73 7.57
C ASN A 190 20.03 -11.68 7.76
N ARG A 191 21.25 -11.24 7.47
CA ARG A 191 22.45 -12.05 7.67
C ARG A 191 23.44 -11.38 8.60
N PHE A 192 24.28 -12.20 9.19
CA PHE A 192 25.46 -11.76 9.93
C PHE A 192 26.70 -12.49 9.44
N ARG A 193 27.85 -11.89 9.64
CA ARG A 193 29.15 -12.51 9.37
C ARG A 193 30.09 -12.33 10.54
N VAL A 194 31.04 -13.26 10.69
CA VAL A 194 32.01 -13.28 11.78
C VAL A 194 33.41 -13.32 11.22
N ARG A 195 34.26 -12.38 11.65
CA ARG A 195 35.66 -12.30 11.26
C ARG A 195 36.51 -12.03 12.49
N GLY A 196 37.15 -13.09 13.05
CA GLY A 196 37.89 -12.99 14.30
C GLY A 196 37.00 -12.54 15.45
N ASP A 197 37.36 -11.44 16.09
CA ASP A 197 36.63 -10.86 17.22
C ASP A 197 35.59 -9.80 16.77
N VAL A 198 35.18 -9.83 15.52
CA VAL A 198 34.19 -8.90 14.95
C VAL A 198 32.98 -9.66 14.44
N VAL A 199 31.80 -9.22 14.87
CA VAL A 199 30.50 -9.67 14.34
C VAL A 199 29.84 -8.49 13.64
N GLU A 200 29.49 -8.67 12.37
CA GLU A 200 28.76 -7.69 11.59
C GLU A 200 27.36 -8.22 11.29
N ILE A 201 26.34 -7.43 11.59
CA ILE A 201 24.92 -7.80 11.49
C ILE A 201 24.24 -6.84 10.53
N PHE A 202 23.54 -7.38 9.51
CA PHE A 202 22.75 -6.56 8.58
C PHE A 202 21.26 -6.65 8.96
N PRO A 203 20.71 -5.64 9.66
CA PRO A 203 19.37 -5.71 10.22
C PRO A 203 18.28 -5.82 9.15
N ALA A 204 17.17 -6.50 9.48
CA ALA A 204 16.01 -6.71 8.62
C ALA A 204 15.40 -5.41 8.06
N ARG A 205 15.46 -4.32 8.83
CA ARG A 205 14.92 -3.00 8.51
C ARG A 205 15.85 -2.12 7.67
N SER A 206 17.12 -2.51 7.53
CA SER A 206 18.14 -1.62 6.97
C SER A 206 18.33 -1.82 5.46
N SER A 207 18.68 -0.74 4.76
CA SER A 207 18.98 -0.74 3.32
C SER A 207 20.48 -0.79 3.03
N ASP A 208 21.29 -0.13 3.87
CA ASP A 208 22.71 0.12 3.59
C ASP A 208 23.59 0.22 4.84
N THR A 209 22.97 0.00 6.01
CA THR A 209 23.65 0.15 7.30
C THR A 209 23.65 -1.18 8.05
N ALA A 210 24.84 -1.65 8.41
CA ALA A 210 25.03 -2.81 9.28
C ALA A 210 25.58 -2.36 10.63
N VAL A 211 25.37 -3.20 11.65
CA VAL A 211 25.91 -3.03 12.98
C VAL A 211 27.15 -3.89 13.11
N ARG A 212 28.29 -3.27 13.40
CA ARG A 212 29.56 -3.95 13.69
C ARG A 212 29.79 -3.96 15.18
N VAL A 213 30.01 -5.14 15.74
CA VAL A 213 30.31 -5.38 17.16
C VAL A 213 31.73 -5.89 17.25
N GLU A 214 32.61 -5.17 17.93
CA GLU A 214 34.01 -5.51 18.13
C GLU A 214 34.20 -5.97 19.58
N TYR A 215 34.89 -7.10 19.76
CA TYR A 215 35.09 -7.74 21.05
C TYR A 215 36.53 -7.62 21.54
N PHE A 216 36.69 -7.47 22.84
CA PHE A 216 37.95 -7.70 23.54
C PHE A 216 37.76 -8.81 24.57
N GLY A 217 38.13 -10.04 24.21
CA GLY A 217 37.73 -11.24 24.97
C GLY A 217 36.23 -11.47 24.92
N ASP A 218 35.56 -11.51 26.06
CA ASP A 218 34.10 -11.67 26.19
C ASP A 218 33.36 -10.34 26.37
N GLU A 219 34.08 -9.24 26.42
CA GLU A 219 33.51 -7.90 26.56
C GLU A 219 33.28 -7.25 25.18
N ILE A 220 32.17 -6.54 25.02
CA ILE A 220 31.88 -5.74 23.84
C ILE A 220 32.64 -4.39 23.95
N ASP A 221 33.75 -4.29 23.23
CA ASP A 221 34.60 -3.09 23.24
C ASP A 221 33.98 -1.93 22.50
N ARG A 222 33.47 -2.17 21.28
CA ARG A 222 32.89 -1.09 20.45
C ARG A 222 31.73 -1.59 19.61
N ILE A 223 30.73 -0.68 19.42
CA ILE A 223 29.62 -0.88 18.51
C ILE A 223 29.61 0.25 17.50
N SER A 224 29.58 -0.07 16.20
CA SER A 224 29.59 0.93 15.13
C SER A 224 28.52 0.63 14.09
N GLU A 225 27.89 1.67 13.60
CA GLU A 225 27.07 1.61 12.39
C GLU A 225 27.97 1.80 11.18
N ILE A 226 27.96 0.85 10.25
CA ILE A 226 28.79 0.85 9.06
C ILE A 226 27.97 0.84 7.78
N ASN A 227 28.49 1.41 6.71
CA ASN A 227 27.94 1.22 5.39
C ASN A 227 28.26 -0.19 4.88
N VAL A 228 27.24 -0.94 4.46
CA VAL A 228 27.40 -2.35 4.03
C VAL A 228 28.30 -2.51 2.81
N VAL A 229 28.27 -1.55 1.88
CA VAL A 229 29.03 -1.60 0.62
C VAL A 229 30.47 -1.14 0.81
N THR A 230 30.68 -0.01 1.49
CA THR A 230 32.00 0.60 1.65
C THR A 230 32.74 0.14 2.89
N GLY A 231 32.01 -0.37 3.91
CA GLY A 231 32.56 -0.69 5.24
C GLY A 231 32.90 0.55 6.09
N GLU A 232 32.58 1.74 5.61
CA GLU A 232 32.84 3.02 6.29
C GLU A 232 31.98 3.14 7.55
N VAL A 233 32.59 3.59 8.66
CA VAL A 233 31.87 3.85 9.92
C VAL A 233 31.08 5.13 9.77
N LYS A 234 29.74 5.01 9.88
CA LYS A 234 28.79 6.13 9.87
C LYS A 234 28.68 6.78 11.25
N ALA A 235 28.60 5.93 12.29
CA ALA A 235 28.47 6.37 13.68
C ALA A 235 29.03 5.31 14.63
N THR A 236 29.48 5.75 15.82
CA THR A 236 29.75 4.87 16.96
C THR A 236 28.62 5.03 17.96
N VAL A 237 28.05 3.94 18.42
CA VAL A 237 26.90 3.92 19.32
C VAL A 237 27.22 3.12 20.59
N SER A 238 26.62 3.51 21.70
CA SER A 238 26.80 2.79 22.97
C SER A 238 25.85 1.59 23.12
N HIS A 239 24.80 1.54 22.30
CA HIS A 239 23.77 0.50 22.32
C HIS A 239 23.21 0.26 20.94
N ALA A 240 22.96 -1.01 20.61
CA ALA A 240 22.22 -1.42 19.42
C ALA A 240 21.15 -2.46 19.78
N ALA A 241 19.98 -2.36 19.16
CA ALA A 241 18.88 -3.30 19.28
C ALA A 241 18.66 -4.01 17.93
N ILE A 242 18.78 -5.34 17.93
CA ILE A 242 18.55 -6.15 16.72
C ILE A 242 17.22 -6.88 16.87
N PHE A 243 16.25 -6.48 16.07
CA PHE A 243 14.93 -7.10 16.03
C PHE A 243 14.94 -8.35 15.15
N PRO A 244 14.00 -9.29 15.36
CA PRO A 244 13.93 -10.53 14.57
C PRO A 244 13.86 -10.31 13.07
N ALA A 245 14.46 -11.21 12.31
CA ALA A 245 14.42 -11.21 10.83
C ALA A 245 13.07 -11.69 10.25
N SER A 246 12.15 -12.13 11.09
CA SER A 246 10.79 -12.53 10.72
C SER A 246 9.79 -12.05 11.77
N HIS A 247 8.59 -11.72 11.35
CA HIS A 247 7.48 -11.41 12.27
C HIS A 247 6.91 -12.66 12.97
N TYR A 248 7.19 -13.87 12.43
CA TYR A 248 6.74 -15.16 12.98
C TYR A 248 7.90 -15.86 13.69
N VAL A 249 8.36 -15.31 14.80
CA VAL A 249 9.39 -15.91 15.62
C VAL A 249 8.75 -16.48 16.89
N VAL A 250 9.08 -17.73 17.21
CA VAL A 250 8.53 -18.46 18.35
C VAL A 250 9.69 -19.02 19.15
N GLY A 251 9.67 -18.92 20.48
CA GLY A 251 10.67 -19.51 21.35
C GLY A 251 10.59 -21.04 21.35
N ASP A 252 11.71 -21.71 21.59
CA ASP A 252 11.85 -23.16 21.46
C ASP A 252 10.84 -23.98 22.32
N ASP A 253 10.57 -23.55 23.55
CA ASP A 253 9.59 -24.21 24.44
C ASP A 253 8.15 -24.14 23.86
N LYS A 254 7.80 -23.03 23.21
CA LYS A 254 6.49 -22.86 22.57
C LYS A 254 6.40 -23.67 21.29
N LEU A 255 7.49 -23.80 20.55
CA LEU A 255 7.55 -24.57 19.32
C LEU A 255 7.21 -26.04 19.56
N GLU A 256 7.85 -26.67 20.57
CA GLU A 256 7.58 -28.07 20.93
C GLU A 256 6.10 -28.28 21.36
N ASN A 257 5.53 -27.35 22.12
CA ASN A 257 4.13 -27.43 22.50
C ASN A 257 3.18 -27.23 21.27
N ALA A 258 3.54 -26.35 20.35
CA ALA A 258 2.80 -26.14 19.12
C ALA A 258 2.80 -27.40 18.23
N LEU A 259 3.96 -28.07 18.08
CA LEU A 259 4.05 -29.30 17.30
C LEU A 259 3.19 -30.44 17.92
N LYS A 260 3.15 -30.56 19.25
CA LYS A 260 2.25 -31.54 19.93
C LYS A 260 0.77 -31.20 19.67
N GLU A 261 0.41 -29.94 19.67
CA GLU A 261 -0.97 -29.50 19.40
C GLU A 261 -1.36 -29.74 17.94
N ILE A 262 -0.46 -29.49 16.97
CA ILE A 262 -0.66 -29.80 15.55
C ILE A 262 -0.86 -31.32 15.36
N ASP A 263 -0.04 -32.15 16.01
CA ASP A 263 -0.15 -33.61 15.93
C ASP A 263 -1.49 -34.11 16.51
N ARG A 264 -1.93 -33.56 17.64
CA ARG A 264 -3.25 -33.85 18.21
C ARG A 264 -4.39 -33.48 17.26
N GLU A 265 -4.37 -32.27 16.73
CA GLU A 265 -5.38 -31.78 15.78
C GLU A 265 -5.40 -32.64 14.51
N LEU A 266 -4.23 -33.06 14.03
CA LEU A 266 -4.09 -33.96 12.90
C LEU A 266 -4.77 -35.31 13.15
N ALA A 267 -4.48 -35.93 14.31
CA ALA A 267 -5.09 -37.22 14.68
C ALA A 267 -6.62 -37.13 14.77
N GLU A 268 -7.16 -36.07 15.37
CA GLU A 268 -8.59 -35.80 15.45
C GLU A 268 -9.21 -35.63 14.04
N ARG A 269 -8.50 -34.93 13.13
CA ARG A 269 -8.98 -34.68 11.77
C ARG A 269 -8.95 -35.92 10.88
N ILE A 270 -7.92 -36.76 11.02
CA ILE A 270 -7.83 -38.05 10.32
C ILE A 270 -8.99 -38.95 10.74
N ASP A 271 -9.24 -39.09 12.06
CA ASP A 271 -10.35 -39.90 12.58
C ASP A 271 -11.70 -39.40 12.04
N TRP A 272 -11.89 -38.07 12.00
CA TRP A 272 -13.10 -37.46 11.42
C TRP A 272 -13.28 -37.81 9.94
N PHE A 273 -12.21 -37.69 9.13
CA PHE A 273 -12.27 -38.05 7.71
C PHE A 273 -12.56 -39.54 7.49
N GLN A 274 -11.94 -40.41 8.27
CA GLN A 274 -12.17 -41.87 8.17
C GLN A 274 -13.61 -42.24 8.53
N LYS A 275 -14.16 -41.66 9.60
CA LYS A 275 -15.58 -41.85 10.00
C LYS A 275 -16.58 -41.36 8.96
N ASN A 276 -16.19 -40.39 8.14
CA ASN A 276 -17.03 -39.85 7.06
C ASN A 276 -16.72 -40.45 5.67
N ASN A 277 -15.96 -41.56 5.61
CA ASN A 277 -15.53 -42.24 4.38
C ASN A 277 -14.74 -41.35 3.38
N LYS A 278 -14.01 -40.37 3.90
CA LYS A 278 -13.14 -39.45 3.16
C LYS A 278 -11.68 -39.90 3.27
N LEU A 279 -11.35 -41.06 2.69
CA LEU A 279 -10.04 -41.70 2.86
C LEU A 279 -8.91 -40.96 2.14
N ILE A 280 -9.21 -40.35 0.98
CA ILE A 280 -8.24 -39.56 0.20
C ILE A 280 -7.86 -38.29 0.97
N GLU A 281 -8.85 -37.62 1.52
CA GLU A 281 -8.64 -36.41 2.35
C GLU A 281 -7.85 -36.73 3.62
N ALA A 282 -8.11 -37.89 4.25
CA ALA A 282 -7.36 -38.36 5.41
C ALA A 282 -5.88 -38.56 5.08
N GLN A 283 -5.57 -39.27 4.00
CA GLN A 283 -4.20 -39.52 3.57
C GLN A 283 -3.48 -38.22 3.18
N ARG A 284 -4.17 -37.34 2.46
CA ARG A 284 -3.62 -36.04 2.02
C ARG A 284 -3.21 -35.16 3.18
N ILE A 285 -4.11 -34.98 4.16
CA ILE A 285 -3.81 -34.13 5.31
C ILE A 285 -2.70 -34.72 6.18
N GLU A 286 -2.66 -36.05 6.34
CA GLU A 286 -1.63 -36.77 7.09
C GLU A 286 -0.24 -36.52 6.49
N GLN A 287 -0.08 -36.82 5.20
CA GLN A 287 1.21 -36.64 4.51
C GLN A 287 1.68 -35.19 4.54
N ARG A 288 0.79 -34.24 4.24
CA ARG A 288 1.13 -32.83 4.21
C ARG A 288 1.54 -32.33 5.59
N THR A 289 0.76 -32.63 6.62
CA THR A 289 1.02 -32.09 7.96
C THR A 289 2.28 -32.69 8.56
N HIS A 290 2.56 -33.96 8.40
CA HIS A 290 3.81 -34.57 8.86
C HIS A 290 5.03 -33.93 8.19
N TYR A 291 4.98 -33.71 6.87
CA TYR A 291 6.04 -33.01 6.15
C TYR A 291 6.24 -31.58 6.67
N ASP A 292 5.15 -30.83 6.84
CA ASP A 292 5.22 -29.46 7.36
C ASP A 292 5.80 -29.43 8.78
N MET A 293 5.43 -30.38 9.66
CA MET A 293 5.97 -30.51 11.03
C MET A 293 7.46 -30.84 11.05
N GLU A 294 7.93 -31.72 10.17
CA GLU A 294 9.35 -32.05 10.03
C GLU A 294 10.15 -30.81 9.59
N MET A 295 9.67 -30.08 8.58
CA MET A 295 10.31 -28.84 8.13
C MET A 295 10.34 -27.76 9.22
N ILE A 296 9.25 -27.60 9.98
CA ILE A 296 9.21 -26.65 11.10
C ILE A 296 10.20 -27.06 12.18
N ARG A 297 10.38 -28.35 12.49
CA ARG A 297 11.31 -28.84 13.51
C ARG A 297 12.78 -28.65 13.10
N GLU A 298 13.13 -29.03 11.86
CA GLU A 298 14.52 -29.04 11.38
C GLU A 298 15.00 -27.66 10.92
N VAL A 299 14.15 -26.94 10.21
CA VAL A 299 14.49 -25.64 9.56
C VAL A 299 13.84 -24.46 10.30
N GLY A 300 12.81 -24.73 11.11
CA GLY A 300 11.99 -23.72 11.79
C GLY A 300 10.99 -23.04 10.86
N TYR A 301 10.78 -23.52 9.65
CA TYR A 301 9.90 -22.95 8.63
C TYR A 301 9.39 -24.04 7.68
N CYS A 302 8.14 -23.89 7.21
CA CYS A 302 7.59 -24.66 6.09
C CYS A 302 6.83 -23.77 5.12
N SER A 303 6.60 -24.23 3.89
CA SER A 303 5.74 -23.53 2.94
C SER A 303 4.31 -23.47 3.45
N GLY A 304 3.80 -22.26 3.69
CA GLY A 304 2.48 -22.05 4.28
C GLY A 304 2.46 -22.10 5.81
N VAL A 305 3.60 -21.85 6.47
CA VAL A 305 3.73 -21.79 7.96
C VAL A 305 2.67 -20.89 8.61
N GLU A 306 2.20 -19.87 7.88
CA GLU A 306 1.12 -18.99 8.33
C GLU A 306 -0.17 -19.73 8.69
N ASN A 307 -0.43 -20.91 8.08
CA ASN A 307 -1.61 -21.73 8.41
C ASN A 307 -1.55 -22.32 9.82
N TYR A 308 -0.37 -22.39 10.42
CA TYR A 308 -0.13 -22.83 11.78
C TYR A 308 0.04 -21.67 12.77
N SER A 309 -0.11 -20.41 12.32
CA SER A 309 0.19 -19.19 13.11
C SER A 309 -0.55 -19.13 14.45
N ARG A 310 -1.81 -19.60 14.54
CA ARG A 310 -2.56 -19.68 15.77
C ARG A 310 -1.88 -20.61 16.79
N VAL A 311 -1.55 -21.81 16.34
CA VAL A 311 -0.95 -22.84 17.21
C VAL A 311 0.46 -22.43 17.62
N LEU A 312 1.26 -21.93 16.68
CA LEU A 312 2.61 -21.42 16.94
C LEU A 312 2.62 -20.26 17.95
N ALA A 313 1.62 -19.39 17.89
CA ALA A 313 1.45 -18.32 18.87
C ALA A 313 0.80 -18.76 20.19
N GLY A 314 0.44 -20.05 20.35
CA GLY A 314 -0.22 -20.57 21.55
C GLY A 314 -1.61 -19.99 21.81
N ARG A 315 -2.30 -19.47 20.77
CA ARG A 315 -3.61 -18.84 20.90
C ARG A 315 -4.75 -19.88 20.91
N PRO A 316 -5.84 -19.63 21.66
CA PRO A 316 -7.04 -20.47 21.63
C PRO A 316 -7.67 -20.52 20.22
N ALA A 317 -8.35 -21.63 19.91
CA ALA A 317 -9.11 -21.77 18.68
C ALA A 317 -10.18 -20.67 18.56
N GLY A 318 -10.33 -20.08 17.37
CA GLY A 318 -11.29 -19.01 17.09
C GLY A 318 -10.91 -17.62 17.65
N SER A 319 -9.76 -17.49 18.32
CA SER A 319 -9.31 -16.18 18.83
C SER A 319 -9.04 -15.18 17.72
N THR A 320 -9.18 -13.89 18.04
CA THR A 320 -8.83 -12.79 17.15
C THR A 320 -7.37 -12.86 16.74
N PRO A 321 -7.04 -12.81 15.45
CA PRO A 321 -5.66 -12.81 15.00
C PRO A 321 -4.93 -11.53 15.43
N LEU A 322 -3.65 -11.64 15.75
CA LEU A 322 -2.79 -10.50 16.00
C LEU A 322 -2.38 -9.88 14.67
N THR A 323 -2.46 -8.56 14.57
CA THR A 323 -2.29 -7.79 13.34
C THR A 323 -1.34 -6.62 13.55
N LEU A 324 -1.13 -5.78 12.55
CA LEU A 324 -0.37 -4.54 12.71
C LEU A 324 -1.00 -3.64 13.77
N MET A 325 -2.33 -3.65 13.92
CA MET A 325 -3.03 -2.79 14.89
C MET A 325 -2.65 -3.13 16.33
N ASP A 326 -2.28 -4.39 16.61
CA ASP A 326 -1.84 -4.84 17.93
C ASP A 326 -0.40 -4.38 18.27
N HIS A 327 0.39 -3.96 17.27
CA HIS A 327 1.71 -3.36 17.48
C HIS A 327 1.64 -1.89 17.89
N PHE A 328 0.51 -1.21 17.64
CA PHE A 328 0.30 0.16 18.08
C PHE A 328 0.01 0.23 19.58
N PRO A 329 0.34 1.35 20.24
CA PRO A 329 -0.14 1.60 21.60
C PRO A 329 -1.67 1.83 21.57
N GLU A 330 -2.34 1.59 22.70
CA GLU A 330 -3.80 1.69 22.81
C GLU A 330 -4.39 3.05 22.38
N ASP A 331 -3.65 4.13 22.55
CA ASP A 331 -4.08 5.50 22.28
C ASP A 331 -3.86 5.99 20.85
N PHE A 332 -3.54 5.11 19.91
CA PHE A 332 -3.28 5.49 18.52
C PHE A 332 -4.50 6.12 17.82
N LEU A 333 -4.23 6.98 16.84
CA LEU A 333 -5.24 7.55 15.96
C LEU A 333 -5.34 6.74 14.67
N LEU A 334 -6.54 6.32 14.29
CA LEU A 334 -6.82 5.75 12.98
C LEU A 334 -7.33 6.82 12.02
N ILE A 335 -6.72 6.96 10.86
CA ILE A 335 -7.23 7.77 9.75
C ILE A 335 -7.53 6.83 8.58
N VAL A 336 -8.78 6.81 8.11
CA VAL A 336 -9.18 5.97 6.98
C VAL A 336 -9.40 6.87 5.78
N ASP A 337 -8.46 6.82 4.84
CA ASP A 337 -8.57 7.60 3.61
C ASP A 337 -9.45 6.90 2.58
N GLU A 338 -10.17 7.70 1.77
CA GLU A 338 -11.22 7.24 0.86
C GLU A 338 -12.13 6.18 1.54
N SER A 339 -12.60 6.51 2.74
CA SER A 339 -13.29 5.60 3.67
C SER A 339 -14.49 4.89 3.05
N HIS A 340 -15.21 5.56 2.13
CA HIS A 340 -16.35 4.99 1.39
C HIS A 340 -15.97 3.77 0.52
N VAL A 341 -14.68 3.57 0.21
CA VAL A 341 -14.14 2.37 -0.47
C VAL A 341 -13.44 1.47 0.54
N THR A 342 -12.64 2.06 1.41
CA THR A 342 -11.75 1.33 2.33
C THR A 342 -12.53 0.51 3.36
N LEU A 343 -13.58 1.06 3.98
CA LEU A 343 -14.38 0.34 4.98
C LEU A 343 -15.18 -0.85 4.40
N PRO A 344 -15.88 -0.71 3.25
CA PRO A 344 -16.47 -1.87 2.56
C PRO A 344 -15.46 -2.95 2.20
N GLN A 345 -14.25 -2.59 1.79
CA GLN A 345 -13.17 -3.53 1.50
C GLN A 345 -12.75 -4.31 2.75
N VAL A 346 -12.49 -3.62 3.87
CA VAL A 346 -12.19 -4.26 5.17
C VAL A 346 -13.28 -5.26 5.54
N ARG A 347 -14.57 -4.88 5.40
CA ARG A 347 -15.69 -5.75 5.71
C ARG A 347 -15.77 -6.99 4.83
N ALA A 348 -15.41 -6.88 3.54
CA ALA A 348 -15.50 -7.99 2.58
C ALA A 348 -14.37 -9.01 2.70
N MET A 349 -13.18 -8.61 3.19
CA MET A 349 -11.98 -9.46 3.21
C MET A 349 -12.16 -10.76 3.98
N TYR A 350 -12.80 -10.71 5.14
CA TYR A 350 -13.01 -11.88 6.00
C TYR A 350 -13.85 -12.97 5.31
N ALA A 351 -14.97 -12.60 4.68
CA ALA A 351 -15.88 -13.55 4.07
C ALA A 351 -15.24 -14.32 2.90
N GLY A 352 -14.47 -13.63 2.06
CA GLY A 352 -13.76 -14.24 0.94
C GLY A 352 -12.67 -15.22 1.39
N ASP A 353 -11.85 -14.84 2.37
CA ASP A 353 -10.81 -15.72 2.93
C ASP A 353 -11.42 -16.96 3.58
N ARG A 354 -12.48 -16.80 4.38
CA ARG A 354 -13.17 -17.89 5.05
C ARG A 354 -13.74 -18.91 4.06
N ALA A 355 -14.43 -18.46 3.01
CA ALA A 355 -15.01 -19.35 2.02
C ALA A 355 -13.94 -20.22 1.34
N ARG A 356 -12.83 -19.61 0.93
CA ARG A 356 -11.69 -20.32 0.32
C ARG A 356 -11.08 -21.36 1.26
N LYS A 357 -10.81 -20.99 2.51
CA LYS A 357 -10.19 -21.88 3.51
C LYS A 357 -11.12 -23.01 3.95
N THR A 358 -12.41 -22.76 4.06
CA THR A 358 -13.39 -23.83 4.35
C THR A 358 -13.24 -24.96 3.35
N THR A 359 -13.15 -24.64 2.05
CA THR A 359 -12.96 -25.67 1.01
C THR A 359 -11.64 -26.43 1.20
N LEU A 360 -10.53 -25.74 1.50
CA LEU A 360 -9.24 -26.39 1.74
C LEU A 360 -9.27 -27.35 2.94
N VAL A 361 -9.96 -26.97 4.02
CA VAL A 361 -10.11 -27.79 5.23
C VAL A 361 -11.03 -28.99 4.97
N ASP A 362 -12.17 -28.80 4.26
CA ASP A 362 -13.15 -29.84 4.00
C ASP A 362 -12.65 -30.94 3.06
N TYR A 363 -11.66 -30.60 2.22
CA TYR A 363 -11.03 -31.53 1.29
C TYR A 363 -9.61 -31.97 1.69
N GLY A 364 -9.21 -31.77 2.95
CA GLY A 364 -7.97 -32.32 3.51
C GLY A 364 -6.68 -31.68 3.02
N PHE A 365 -6.72 -30.44 2.54
CA PHE A 365 -5.50 -29.69 2.18
C PHE A 365 -4.91 -28.94 3.35
N ARG A 366 -5.74 -28.53 4.34
CA ARG A 366 -5.31 -27.83 5.53
C ARG A 366 -6.06 -28.31 6.77
N LEU A 367 -5.41 -28.16 7.94
CA LEU A 367 -6.03 -28.42 9.24
C LEU A 367 -7.07 -27.34 9.57
N PRO A 368 -8.05 -27.63 10.45
CA PRO A 368 -9.03 -26.63 10.91
C PRO A 368 -8.40 -25.35 11.47
N SER A 369 -7.25 -25.44 12.14
CA SER A 369 -6.48 -24.28 12.66
C SER A 369 -6.09 -23.26 11.60
N ALA A 370 -5.99 -23.67 10.33
CA ALA A 370 -5.76 -22.74 9.21
C ALA A 370 -6.85 -21.68 9.05
N MET A 371 -8.07 -21.96 9.54
CA MET A 371 -9.18 -21.01 9.55
C MET A 371 -8.90 -19.79 10.45
N ASP A 372 -8.01 -19.92 11.43
CA ASP A 372 -7.66 -18.85 12.37
C ASP A 372 -6.52 -17.93 11.85
N ASN A 373 -5.85 -18.32 10.76
CA ASN A 373 -4.98 -17.43 10.00
C ASN A 373 -5.83 -16.63 8.99
N ARG A 374 -6.45 -15.58 9.43
CA ARG A 374 -7.46 -14.83 8.69
C ARG A 374 -7.30 -13.33 8.91
N PRO A 375 -7.88 -12.48 8.06
CA PRO A 375 -8.03 -11.07 8.39
C PRO A 375 -8.99 -10.90 9.57
N LEU A 376 -8.93 -9.76 10.24
CA LEU A 376 -9.95 -9.34 11.19
C LEU A 376 -11.32 -9.35 10.50
N ASN A 377 -12.35 -9.79 11.20
CA ASN A 377 -13.70 -9.47 10.78
C ASN A 377 -14.02 -8.00 11.13
N PHE A 378 -15.14 -7.48 10.62
CA PHE A 378 -15.44 -6.06 10.76
C PHE A 378 -15.69 -5.62 12.21
N ASP A 379 -16.23 -6.49 13.06
CA ASP A 379 -16.45 -6.20 14.47
C ASP A 379 -15.14 -6.20 15.26
N GLU A 380 -14.26 -7.14 14.98
CA GLU A 380 -12.90 -7.18 15.53
C GLU A 380 -12.08 -5.95 15.11
N PHE A 381 -12.16 -5.55 13.85
CA PHE A 381 -11.54 -4.30 13.36
C PHE A 381 -12.06 -3.08 14.13
N ASN A 382 -13.38 -2.98 14.32
CA ASN A 382 -13.99 -1.89 15.08
C ASN A 382 -13.63 -1.90 16.57
N ALA A 383 -13.35 -3.08 17.15
CA ALA A 383 -12.92 -3.21 18.53
C ALA A 383 -11.51 -2.63 18.78
N HIS A 384 -10.62 -2.65 17.77
CA HIS A 384 -9.30 -2.04 17.85
C HIS A 384 -9.32 -0.51 17.75
N ILE A 385 -10.44 0.08 17.33
CA ILE A 385 -10.54 1.53 17.11
C ILE A 385 -10.88 2.24 18.42
N HIS A 386 -9.96 3.05 18.92
CA HIS A 386 -10.19 3.97 20.01
C HIS A 386 -10.67 5.32 19.51
N GLN A 387 -9.96 5.91 18.54
CA GLN A 387 -10.37 7.14 17.88
C GLN A 387 -10.09 7.06 16.38
N ALA A 388 -11.02 7.49 15.54
CA ALA A 388 -10.91 7.45 14.10
C ALA A 388 -11.40 8.73 13.42
N ILE A 389 -10.74 9.07 12.32
CA ILE A 389 -11.19 10.05 11.33
C ILE A 389 -11.41 9.33 10.00
N TYR A 390 -12.64 9.37 9.50
CA TYR A 390 -13.01 8.86 8.18
C TYR A 390 -12.94 10.00 7.17
N VAL A 391 -12.02 9.88 6.20
CA VAL A 391 -11.76 10.93 5.20
C VAL A 391 -12.37 10.52 3.88
N SER A 392 -13.27 11.33 3.34
CA SER A 392 -13.91 11.06 2.05
C SER A 392 -14.53 12.32 1.45
N ALA A 393 -14.59 12.39 0.12
CA ALA A 393 -15.41 13.39 -0.58
C ALA A 393 -16.89 12.98 -0.64
N THR A 394 -17.16 11.69 -0.44
CA THR A 394 -18.49 11.06 -0.55
C THR A 394 -18.64 9.99 0.55
N PRO A 395 -18.75 10.38 1.84
CA PRO A 395 -18.91 9.41 2.93
C PRO A 395 -20.08 8.48 2.67
N GLY A 396 -19.85 7.17 2.84
CA GLY A 396 -20.84 6.13 2.61
C GLY A 396 -21.78 5.92 3.80
N GLN A 397 -22.60 4.87 3.68
CA GLN A 397 -23.57 4.51 4.71
C GLN A 397 -22.86 4.07 6.01
N ILE A 398 -21.76 3.30 5.89
CA ILE A 398 -21.03 2.77 7.06
C ILE A 398 -20.56 3.91 7.96
N GLU A 399 -19.94 4.95 7.40
CA GLU A 399 -19.45 6.10 8.16
C GLU A 399 -20.58 6.88 8.81
N ARG A 400 -21.68 7.08 8.09
CA ARG A 400 -22.87 7.81 8.58
C ARG A 400 -23.62 7.06 9.69
N GLU A 401 -23.59 5.73 9.66
CA GLU A 401 -24.13 4.89 10.75
C GLU A 401 -23.27 4.96 12.02
N LYS A 402 -21.96 5.18 11.86
CA LYS A 402 -21.01 5.22 12.97
C LYS A 402 -20.98 6.57 13.69
N THR A 403 -21.13 7.67 12.96
CA THR A 403 -21.05 9.00 13.55
C THR A 403 -21.84 10.05 12.77
N ASN A 404 -22.46 10.98 13.52
CA ASN A 404 -23.10 12.16 12.97
C ASN A 404 -22.16 13.38 12.96
N THR A 405 -20.92 13.25 13.43
CA THR A 405 -19.95 14.34 13.45
C THR A 405 -19.29 14.45 12.08
N ILE A 406 -19.80 15.35 11.27
CA ILE A 406 -19.27 15.65 9.92
C ILE A 406 -18.59 17.02 9.97
N VAL A 407 -17.30 17.05 9.60
CA VAL A 407 -16.53 18.25 9.41
C VAL A 407 -16.35 18.45 7.92
N GLU A 408 -16.92 19.51 7.37
CA GLU A 408 -16.81 19.82 5.94
C GLU A 408 -15.53 20.62 5.65
N GLN A 409 -14.89 20.26 4.53
CA GLN A 409 -13.74 20.97 3.94
C GLN A 409 -13.98 21.08 2.43
N LEU A 410 -14.68 22.15 2.02
CA LEU A 410 -15.18 22.36 0.67
C LEU A 410 -14.32 23.35 -0.13
N ILE A 411 -13.58 24.22 0.55
CA ILE A 411 -12.78 25.25 -0.09
C ILE A 411 -11.45 24.68 -0.58
N ARG A 412 -11.18 24.89 -1.87
CA ARG A 412 -9.86 24.65 -2.47
C ARG A 412 -9.04 25.96 -2.37
N PRO A 413 -7.87 25.94 -1.72
CA PRO A 413 -7.01 27.14 -1.62
C PRO A 413 -6.62 27.73 -2.98
N THR A 414 -6.62 26.92 -4.04
CA THR A 414 -6.33 27.31 -5.43
C THR A 414 -7.46 28.11 -6.09
N GLY A 415 -8.62 28.22 -5.46
CA GLY A 415 -9.81 28.86 -5.99
C GLY A 415 -10.55 28.03 -7.05
N LEU A 416 -10.09 26.83 -7.40
CA LEU A 416 -10.74 25.97 -8.39
C LEU A 416 -12.14 25.57 -7.95
N VAL A 417 -13.11 25.80 -8.82
CA VAL A 417 -14.52 25.45 -8.60
C VAL A 417 -14.82 24.04 -9.10
N ASP A 418 -15.88 23.43 -8.59
CA ASP A 418 -16.39 22.19 -9.19
C ASP A 418 -16.86 22.44 -10.63
N PRO A 419 -16.73 21.45 -11.55
CA PRO A 419 -17.03 21.66 -12.96
C PRO A 419 -18.52 21.97 -13.20
N GLU A 420 -18.80 22.65 -14.29
CA GLU A 420 -20.15 22.80 -14.80
C GLU A 420 -20.66 21.46 -15.35
N ILE A 421 -21.92 21.12 -15.03
CA ILE A 421 -22.55 19.89 -15.50
C ILE A 421 -23.61 20.23 -16.53
N ILE A 422 -23.51 19.61 -17.70
CA ILE A 422 -24.48 19.74 -18.78
C ILE A 422 -25.11 18.37 -19.04
N VAL A 423 -26.44 18.31 -19.06
CA VAL A 423 -27.17 17.09 -19.44
C VAL A 423 -27.60 17.22 -20.89
N LYS A 424 -27.23 16.26 -21.73
CA LYS A 424 -27.57 16.17 -23.16
C LYS A 424 -28.30 14.86 -23.45
N PRO A 425 -29.15 14.80 -24.52
CA PRO A 425 -29.86 13.57 -24.86
C PRO A 425 -28.90 12.46 -25.31
N THR A 426 -29.30 11.21 -25.16
CA THR A 426 -28.50 10.05 -25.61
C THR A 426 -28.50 9.88 -27.12
N GLN A 427 -29.55 10.39 -27.81
CA GLN A 427 -29.62 10.33 -29.25
C GLN A 427 -28.54 11.23 -29.87
N GLY A 428 -27.65 10.63 -30.67
CA GLY A 428 -26.52 11.36 -31.30
C GLY A 428 -25.35 11.62 -30.36
N GLN A 429 -25.32 11.01 -29.16
CA GLN A 429 -24.27 11.22 -28.14
C GLN A 429 -22.85 11.00 -28.68
N VAL A 430 -22.64 10.05 -29.60
CA VAL A 430 -21.32 9.74 -30.17
C VAL A 430 -20.80 10.85 -31.07
N ASP A 431 -21.67 11.42 -31.93
CA ASP A 431 -21.30 12.48 -32.86
C ASP A 431 -21.15 13.84 -32.13
N ASP A 432 -22.04 14.11 -31.15
CA ASP A 432 -21.95 15.30 -30.31
C ASP A 432 -20.65 15.27 -29.49
N LEU A 433 -20.31 14.11 -28.89
CA LEU A 433 -19.07 13.94 -28.16
C LEU A 433 -17.83 14.12 -29.05
N LEU A 434 -17.86 13.66 -30.29
CA LEU A 434 -16.78 13.89 -31.24
C LEU A 434 -16.51 15.39 -31.46
N SER A 435 -17.57 16.19 -31.58
CA SER A 435 -17.45 17.65 -31.73
C SER A 435 -16.81 18.28 -30.48
N GLU A 436 -17.25 17.87 -29.30
CA GLU A 436 -16.68 18.31 -28.02
C GLU A 436 -15.20 17.88 -27.84
N ILE A 437 -14.84 16.67 -28.27
CA ILE A 437 -13.46 16.20 -28.29
C ILE A 437 -12.59 17.09 -29.17
N ASN A 438 -13.01 17.35 -30.42
CA ASN A 438 -12.23 18.16 -31.37
C ASN A 438 -11.97 19.55 -30.81
N GLU A 439 -12.98 20.18 -30.19
CA GLU A 439 -12.84 21.52 -29.59
C GLU A 439 -11.80 21.53 -28.46
N ARG A 440 -11.72 20.45 -27.62
CA ARG A 440 -10.74 20.33 -26.55
C ARG A 440 -9.33 20.01 -27.06
N VAL A 441 -9.24 19.18 -28.10
CA VAL A 441 -7.96 18.84 -28.76
C VAL A 441 -7.32 20.06 -29.39
N GLU A 442 -8.12 20.93 -30.04
CA GLU A 442 -7.63 22.21 -30.59
C GLU A 442 -7.03 23.13 -29.51
N ARG A 443 -7.53 23.04 -28.27
CA ARG A 443 -7.00 23.77 -27.10
C ARG A 443 -5.87 23.05 -26.39
N ASN A 444 -5.42 21.89 -26.89
CA ASN A 444 -4.42 21.01 -26.27
C ASN A 444 -4.85 20.51 -24.88
N GLU A 445 -6.15 20.29 -24.68
CA GLU A 445 -6.75 19.75 -23.46
C GLU A 445 -7.03 18.26 -23.62
N ARG A 446 -7.30 17.55 -22.50
CA ARG A 446 -7.55 16.11 -22.48
C ARG A 446 -8.99 15.80 -22.11
N VAL A 447 -9.49 14.68 -22.63
CA VAL A 447 -10.87 14.25 -22.45
C VAL A 447 -10.92 12.84 -21.83
N LEU A 448 -11.78 12.65 -20.83
CA LEU A 448 -12.11 11.34 -20.28
C LEU A 448 -13.54 10.97 -20.67
N VAL A 449 -13.73 9.73 -21.12
CA VAL A 449 -15.05 9.20 -21.51
C VAL A 449 -15.36 7.95 -20.71
N THR A 450 -16.47 7.95 -19.97
CA THR A 450 -16.91 6.78 -19.19
C THR A 450 -18.06 6.06 -19.87
N THR A 451 -17.89 4.75 -20.06
CA THR A 451 -18.86 3.83 -20.65
C THR A 451 -19.39 2.83 -19.61
N LEU A 452 -20.42 2.05 -19.96
CA LEU A 452 -20.99 1.04 -19.07
C LEU A 452 -20.36 -0.35 -19.24
N THR A 453 -19.84 -0.67 -20.44
CA THR A 453 -19.31 -1.99 -20.74
C THR A 453 -17.97 -1.93 -21.46
N LYS A 454 -17.17 -2.99 -21.33
CA LYS A 454 -15.88 -3.16 -22.02
C LYS A 454 -16.07 -3.07 -23.54
N LYS A 455 -17.06 -3.77 -24.07
CA LYS A 455 -17.35 -3.77 -25.51
C LYS A 455 -17.67 -2.37 -26.03
N MET A 456 -18.48 -1.60 -25.28
CA MET A 456 -18.79 -0.21 -25.67
C MET A 456 -17.52 0.68 -25.67
N ALA A 457 -16.61 0.48 -24.71
CA ALA A 457 -15.34 1.21 -24.68
C ALA A 457 -14.45 0.85 -25.90
N GLU A 458 -14.35 -0.43 -26.24
CA GLU A 458 -13.57 -0.91 -27.38
C GLU A 458 -14.16 -0.42 -28.71
N ASP A 459 -15.47 -0.57 -28.89
CA ASP A 459 -16.17 -0.13 -30.12
C ASP A 459 -16.04 1.39 -30.32
N LEU A 460 -16.21 2.18 -29.25
CA LEU A 460 -16.09 3.63 -29.29
C LEU A 460 -14.65 4.07 -29.60
N THR A 461 -13.66 3.41 -29.00
CA THR A 461 -12.24 3.70 -29.27
C THR A 461 -11.93 3.44 -30.75
N SER A 462 -12.30 2.27 -31.27
CA SER A 462 -12.08 1.92 -32.68
C SER A 462 -12.78 2.89 -33.63
N TYR A 463 -13.98 3.35 -33.29
CA TYR A 463 -14.72 4.34 -34.09
C TYR A 463 -13.98 5.68 -34.15
N TYR A 464 -13.53 6.20 -33.00
CA TYR A 464 -12.80 7.47 -32.93
C TYR A 464 -11.40 7.40 -33.55
N GLU A 465 -10.69 6.28 -33.42
CA GLU A 465 -9.42 6.04 -34.11
C GLU A 465 -9.61 6.09 -35.64
N GLY A 466 -10.69 5.46 -36.15
CA GLY A 466 -11.06 5.48 -37.55
C GLY A 466 -11.33 6.91 -38.08
N LEU A 467 -11.69 7.87 -37.21
CA LEU A 467 -11.89 9.29 -37.53
C LEU A 467 -10.64 10.14 -37.27
N GLY A 468 -9.51 9.54 -36.90
CA GLY A 468 -8.24 10.22 -36.72
C GLY A 468 -8.02 10.83 -35.32
N VAL A 469 -8.90 10.55 -34.35
CA VAL A 469 -8.72 10.99 -32.95
C VAL A 469 -7.66 10.13 -32.29
N LYS A 470 -6.72 10.73 -31.57
CA LYS A 470 -5.76 10.01 -30.74
C LYS A 470 -6.43 9.57 -29.45
N VAL A 471 -6.94 8.34 -29.43
CA VAL A 471 -7.70 7.78 -28.34
C VAL A 471 -7.10 6.46 -27.86
N ARG A 472 -7.20 6.19 -26.54
CA ARG A 472 -6.90 4.87 -25.96
C ARG A 472 -8.05 4.45 -25.04
N TYR A 473 -8.20 3.14 -24.79
CA TYR A 473 -9.13 2.64 -23.79
C TYR A 473 -8.40 2.00 -22.60
N LEU A 474 -9.06 2.02 -21.45
CA LEU A 474 -8.57 1.43 -20.20
C LEU A 474 -9.61 0.48 -19.62
N HIS A 475 -9.22 -0.76 -19.33
CA HIS A 475 -10.07 -1.76 -18.68
C HIS A 475 -9.37 -2.43 -17.48
N HIS A 476 -10.10 -3.31 -16.77
CA HIS A 476 -9.64 -3.91 -15.52
C HIS A 476 -8.53 -4.97 -15.68
N ASP A 477 -8.36 -5.52 -16.89
CA ASP A 477 -7.34 -6.55 -17.17
C ASP A 477 -5.95 -5.94 -17.43
N ILE A 478 -5.86 -4.60 -17.57
CA ILE A 478 -4.59 -3.90 -17.73
C ILE A 478 -3.88 -3.85 -16.38
N ASP A 479 -2.62 -4.27 -16.35
CA ASP A 479 -1.85 -4.29 -15.13
C ASP A 479 -1.57 -2.88 -14.58
N THR A 480 -1.11 -2.81 -13.33
CA THR A 480 -0.91 -1.54 -12.63
C THR A 480 0.18 -0.68 -13.29
N ILE A 481 1.22 -1.29 -13.82
CA ILE A 481 2.35 -0.58 -14.43
C ILE A 481 1.93 0.01 -15.78
N GLU A 482 1.35 -0.82 -16.64
CA GLU A 482 0.83 -0.38 -17.95
C GLU A 482 -0.24 0.71 -17.79
N ARG A 483 -1.11 0.60 -16.78
CA ARG A 483 -2.08 1.65 -16.45
C ARG A 483 -1.43 2.98 -16.13
N MET A 484 -0.33 2.97 -15.36
CA MET A 484 0.40 4.19 -15.04
C MET A 484 1.08 4.81 -16.27
N GLU A 485 1.59 3.98 -17.18
CA GLU A 485 2.15 4.44 -18.45
C GLU A 485 1.09 5.09 -19.34
N ILE A 486 -0.10 4.47 -19.45
CA ILE A 486 -1.23 5.05 -20.20
C ILE A 486 -1.60 6.45 -19.65
N ILE A 487 -1.63 6.61 -18.33
CA ILE A 487 -1.95 7.90 -17.71
C ILE A 487 -0.83 8.92 -17.95
N LYS A 488 0.42 8.51 -17.85
CA LYS A 488 1.59 9.34 -18.16
C LYS A 488 1.55 9.81 -19.61
N ASP A 489 1.23 8.91 -20.54
CA ASP A 489 1.09 9.21 -21.96
C ASP A 489 -0.05 10.20 -22.24
N LEU A 490 -1.21 10.06 -21.56
CA LEU A 490 -2.31 11.03 -21.65
C LEU A 490 -1.85 12.41 -21.18
N ARG A 491 -1.18 12.51 -20.05
CA ARG A 491 -0.67 13.77 -19.50
C ARG A 491 0.37 14.40 -20.41
N ASN A 492 1.24 13.61 -21.02
CA ASN A 492 2.26 14.07 -21.95
C ASN A 492 1.69 14.41 -23.35
N GLY A 493 0.42 14.13 -23.62
CA GLY A 493 -0.21 14.40 -24.90
C GLY A 493 0.18 13.44 -26.02
N VAL A 494 0.60 12.24 -25.70
CA VAL A 494 0.81 11.17 -26.68
C VAL A 494 -0.53 10.82 -27.35
N PHE A 495 -1.61 10.88 -26.58
CA PHE A 495 -2.99 10.79 -27.04
C PHE A 495 -3.86 11.77 -26.24
N ASP A 496 -5.09 12.05 -26.74
CA ASP A 496 -5.93 13.16 -26.26
C ASP A 496 -7.17 12.68 -25.50
N VAL A 497 -7.64 11.46 -25.78
CA VAL A 497 -8.88 10.90 -25.24
C VAL A 497 -8.62 9.56 -24.58
N LEU A 498 -9.09 9.40 -23.33
CA LEU A 498 -9.08 8.12 -22.62
C LEU A 498 -10.51 7.64 -22.40
N VAL A 499 -10.83 6.46 -22.93
CA VAL A 499 -12.15 5.81 -22.80
C VAL A 499 -12.06 4.67 -21.80
N GLY A 500 -13.06 4.47 -20.95
CA GLY A 500 -13.11 3.30 -20.08
C GLY A 500 -14.36 3.20 -19.23
N ILE A 501 -14.52 2.06 -18.54
CA ILE A 501 -15.72 1.78 -17.73
C ILE A 501 -15.63 2.50 -16.38
N ASN A 502 -14.51 2.39 -15.72
CA ASN A 502 -14.29 2.86 -14.36
C ASN A 502 -12.90 3.48 -14.27
N LEU A 503 -12.68 4.51 -15.08
CA LEU A 503 -11.38 5.13 -15.28
C LEU A 503 -10.75 5.62 -13.98
N LEU A 504 -11.54 5.80 -12.90
CA LEU A 504 -11.20 6.77 -11.88
C LEU A 504 -11.37 6.27 -10.45
N ARG A 505 -11.36 4.95 -10.23
CA ARG A 505 -11.45 4.40 -8.85
C ARG A 505 -10.29 4.81 -7.96
N GLU A 506 -9.13 5.23 -8.53
CA GLU A 506 -7.92 5.33 -7.73
C GLU A 506 -7.14 6.60 -8.07
N GLY A 507 -7.15 7.56 -7.17
CA GLY A 507 -6.13 8.59 -6.93
C GLY A 507 -5.51 9.38 -8.10
N LEU A 508 -6.09 9.34 -9.31
CA LEU A 508 -5.51 9.99 -10.48
C LEU A 508 -5.65 11.50 -10.42
N ASP A 509 -4.53 12.16 -10.47
CA ASP A 509 -4.39 13.61 -10.54
C ASP A 509 -4.01 14.02 -11.96
N ILE A 510 -5.00 14.38 -12.79
CA ILE A 510 -4.80 14.74 -14.21
C ILE A 510 -5.36 16.15 -14.43
N PRO A 511 -4.60 17.21 -14.12
CA PRO A 511 -5.06 18.58 -14.26
C PRO A 511 -5.27 19.00 -15.73
N GLU A 512 -4.73 18.26 -16.67
CA GLU A 512 -4.86 18.49 -18.11
C GLU A 512 -6.26 18.13 -18.65
N VAL A 513 -7.08 17.40 -17.88
CA VAL A 513 -8.45 17.01 -18.26
C VAL A 513 -9.41 18.18 -18.05
N SER A 514 -9.97 18.68 -19.13
CA SER A 514 -10.99 19.75 -19.13
C SER A 514 -12.40 19.23 -19.36
N LEU A 515 -12.57 18.05 -19.99
CA LEU A 515 -13.88 17.46 -20.26
C LEU A 515 -13.97 16.03 -19.74
N ILE A 516 -15.07 15.75 -19.06
CA ILE A 516 -15.48 14.38 -18.72
C ILE A 516 -16.85 14.12 -19.35
N ALA A 517 -16.93 13.11 -20.20
CA ALA A 517 -18.18 12.66 -20.80
C ALA A 517 -18.66 11.37 -20.12
N ILE A 518 -19.89 11.37 -19.68
CA ILE A 518 -20.54 10.20 -19.05
C ILE A 518 -21.65 9.74 -19.98
N LEU A 519 -21.38 8.66 -20.72
CA LEU A 519 -22.36 8.07 -21.64
C LEU A 519 -23.40 7.25 -20.86
N ASP A 520 -24.65 7.27 -21.33
CA ASP A 520 -25.75 6.54 -20.70
C ASP A 520 -25.82 6.78 -19.19
N ALA A 521 -25.81 8.05 -18.78
CA ALA A 521 -25.77 8.44 -17.38
C ALA A 521 -27.08 8.09 -16.63
N ASP A 522 -28.19 7.88 -17.34
CA ASP A 522 -29.50 7.49 -16.82
C ASP A 522 -29.66 5.97 -16.56
N LYS A 523 -28.68 5.17 -16.93
CA LYS A 523 -28.70 3.71 -16.64
C LYS A 523 -28.28 3.46 -15.20
N GLU A 524 -29.23 3.56 -14.29
CA GLU A 524 -28.96 3.37 -12.85
C GLU A 524 -28.27 2.04 -12.55
N GLY A 525 -27.28 2.10 -11.63
CA GLY A 525 -26.49 0.96 -11.21
C GLY A 525 -25.25 1.43 -10.46
N PHE A 526 -24.39 0.48 -10.09
CA PHE A 526 -23.18 0.76 -9.32
C PHE A 526 -22.28 1.84 -9.96
N LEU A 527 -22.12 1.82 -11.29
CA LEU A 527 -21.30 2.78 -12.05
C LEU A 527 -21.94 4.17 -12.23
N ARG A 528 -23.22 4.29 -11.98
CA ARG A 528 -24.02 5.52 -12.09
C ARG A 528 -24.72 5.90 -10.78
N SER A 529 -24.22 5.34 -9.66
CA SER A 529 -24.66 5.78 -8.34
C SER A 529 -24.20 7.21 -8.04
N GLU A 530 -24.90 7.89 -7.14
CA GLU A 530 -24.52 9.23 -6.67
C GLU A 530 -23.03 9.36 -6.35
N THR A 531 -22.49 8.44 -5.55
CA THR A 531 -21.07 8.40 -5.17
C THR A 531 -20.16 8.30 -6.39
N SER A 532 -20.46 7.38 -7.33
CA SER A 532 -19.67 7.19 -8.54
C SER A 532 -19.71 8.43 -9.45
N LEU A 533 -20.86 9.06 -9.57
CA LEU A 533 -21.01 10.30 -10.36
C LEU A 533 -20.22 11.45 -9.74
N ILE A 534 -20.34 11.71 -8.44
CA ILE A 534 -19.60 12.77 -7.75
C ILE A 534 -18.08 12.54 -7.85
N GLN A 535 -17.62 11.31 -7.69
CA GLN A 535 -16.21 10.95 -7.85
C GLN A 535 -15.69 11.23 -9.28
N THR A 536 -16.48 10.89 -10.28
CA THR A 536 -16.16 11.13 -11.69
C THR A 536 -16.13 12.62 -11.99
N ILE A 537 -17.16 13.37 -11.60
CA ILE A 537 -17.26 14.81 -11.74
C ILE A 537 -16.06 15.52 -11.13
N GLY A 538 -15.68 15.12 -9.91
CA GLY A 538 -14.57 15.73 -9.16
C GLY A 538 -13.20 15.63 -9.84
N ARG A 539 -13.04 14.79 -10.87
CA ARG A 539 -11.80 14.70 -11.65
C ARG A 539 -11.57 15.89 -12.58
N ALA A 540 -12.63 16.50 -13.09
CA ALA A 540 -12.52 17.75 -13.86
C ALA A 540 -12.32 18.99 -12.98
N ALA A 541 -12.48 18.90 -11.67
CA ALA A 541 -12.35 20.02 -10.73
C ALA A 541 -10.91 20.54 -10.51
N ARG A 542 -9.93 20.02 -11.25
CA ARG A 542 -8.52 20.47 -11.23
C ARG A 542 -8.14 21.36 -12.39
N ASN A 543 -9.04 21.49 -13.33
CA ASN A 543 -8.92 22.38 -14.48
C ASN A 543 -9.87 23.57 -14.30
N ALA A 544 -9.38 24.78 -14.52
CA ALA A 544 -10.19 26.00 -14.41
C ALA A 544 -11.35 26.03 -15.42
N SER A 545 -11.18 25.36 -16.57
CA SER A 545 -12.20 25.20 -17.63
C SER A 545 -12.92 23.85 -17.56
N GLY A 546 -12.87 23.18 -16.37
CA GLY A 546 -13.44 21.84 -16.18
C GLY A 546 -14.95 21.79 -16.44
N GLN A 547 -15.38 20.84 -17.27
CA GLN A 547 -16.78 20.62 -17.65
C GLN A 547 -17.12 19.13 -17.63
N VAL A 548 -18.37 18.81 -17.33
CA VAL A 548 -18.89 17.44 -17.37
C VAL A 548 -20.14 17.40 -18.25
N ILE A 549 -20.17 16.49 -19.21
CA ILE A 549 -21.35 16.23 -20.02
C ILE A 549 -21.92 14.86 -19.61
N MET A 550 -23.17 14.85 -19.19
CA MET A 550 -23.94 13.64 -18.92
C MET A 550 -24.92 13.40 -20.05
N TYR A 551 -24.74 12.33 -20.80
CA TYR A 551 -25.71 11.93 -21.82
C TYR A 551 -26.79 11.07 -21.18
N ALA A 552 -28.01 11.59 -21.14
CA ALA A 552 -29.15 10.98 -20.48
C ALA A 552 -30.46 11.48 -21.11
N ASP A 553 -31.42 10.56 -21.27
CA ASP A 553 -32.78 10.95 -21.72
C ASP A 553 -33.67 11.35 -20.55
N THR A 554 -33.34 10.85 -19.35
CA THR A 554 -34.05 11.19 -18.11
C THR A 554 -33.05 11.46 -16.99
N VAL A 555 -33.32 12.47 -16.15
CA VAL A 555 -32.51 12.71 -14.96
C VAL A 555 -32.97 11.76 -13.86
N THR A 556 -32.09 10.83 -13.47
CA THR A 556 -32.39 9.87 -12.39
C THR A 556 -32.15 10.47 -11.00
N GLY A 557 -32.68 9.82 -9.95
CA GLY A 557 -32.48 10.31 -8.59
C GLY A 557 -31.00 10.38 -8.18
N SER A 558 -30.15 9.48 -8.69
CA SER A 558 -28.70 9.52 -8.45
C SER A 558 -28.03 10.69 -9.16
N MET A 559 -28.45 10.99 -10.40
CA MET A 559 -27.98 12.17 -11.14
C MET A 559 -28.39 13.46 -10.44
N GLU A 560 -29.66 13.59 -10.06
CA GLU A 560 -30.21 14.79 -9.39
C GLU A 560 -29.41 15.11 -8.11
N ARG A 561 -29.17 14.11 -7.27
CA ARG A 561 -28.37 14.32 -6.04
C ARG A 561 -26.92 14.69 -6.34
N ALA A 562 -26.30 14.06 -7.34
CA ALA A 562 -24.93 14.37 -7.71
C ALA A 562 -24.80 15.79 -8.30
N ILE A 563 -25.73 16.21 -9.14
CA ILE A 563 -25.80 17.57 -9.73
C ILE A 563 -26.00 18.60 -8.60
N THR A 564 -27.03 18.41 -7.77
CA THR A 564 -27.35 19.33 -6.68
C THR A 564 -26.17 19.51 -5.71
N GLU A 565 -25.50 18.43 -5.32
CA GLU A 565 -24.33 18.52 -4.43
C GLU A 565 -23.15 19.22 -5.12
N THR A 566 -22.92 18.97 -6.39
CA THR A 566 -21.84 19.64 -7.15
C THR A 566 -22.11 21.13 -7.30
N GLU A 567 -23.34 21.52 -7.58
CA GLU A 567 -23.76 22.92 -7.65
C GLU A 567 -23.64 23.63 -6.30
N ARG A 568 -24.04 22.95 -5.19
CA ARG A 568 -23.83 23.47 -3.84
C ARG A 568 -22.37 23.78 -3.55
N ARG A 569 -21.47 22.81 -3.85
CA ARG A 569 -20.02 22.97 -3.66
C ARG A 569 -19.47 24.10 -4.53
N ARG A 570 -19.89 24.16 -5.80
CA ARG A 570 -19.52 25.22 -6.73
C ARG A 570 -19.93 26.59 -6.22
N ALA A 571 -21.15 26.76 -5.72
CA ALA A 571 -21.66 28.03 -5.18
C ALA A 571 -20.84 28.47 -3.94
N VAL A 572 -20.53 27.55 -3.02
CA VAL A 572 -19.71 27.84 -1.82
C VAL A 572 -18.31 28.33 -2.23
N GLN A 573 -17.66 27.63 -3.15
CA GLN A 573 -16.33 28.01 -3.63
C GLN A 573 -16.34 29.34 -4.38
N THR A 574 -17.32 29.57 -5.24
CA THR A 574 -17.45 30.82 -6.02
C THR A 574 -17.62 32.01 -5.08
N LYS A 575 -18.50 31.89 -4.10
CA LYS A 575 -18.70 32.95 -3.08
C LYS A 575 -17.41 33.24 -2.33
N PHE A 576 -16.69 32.21 -1.91
CA PHE A 576 -15.39 32.38 -1.23
C PHE A 576 -14.37 33.09 -2.10
N ASN A 577 -14.30 32.73 -3.39
CA ASN A 577 -13.40 33.37 -4.35
C ASN A 577 -13.72 34.86 -4.54
N GLU A 578 -15.00 35.23 -4.65
CA GLU A 578 -15.47 36.62 -4.79
C GLU A 578 -15.12 37.44 -3.53
N GLU A 579 -15.38 36.89 -2.33
CA GLU A 579 -15.11 37.56 -1.07
C GLU A 579 -13.61 37.81 -0.83
N HIS A 580 -12.73 36.94 -1.38
CA HIS A 580 -11.27 37.03 -1.17
C HIS A 580 -10.50 37.48 -2.42
N GLY A 581 -11.19 37.81 -3.54
CA GLY A 581 -10.56 38.25 -4.78
C GLY A 581 -9.67 37.18 -5.43
N ILE A 582 -10.01 35.90 -5.26
CA ILE A 582 -9.22 34.78 -5.79
C ILE A 582 -9.66 34.44 -7.21
N VAL A 583 -8.70 34.41 -8.14
CA VAL A 583 -8.91 33.97 -9.52
C VAL A 583 -8.48 32.50 -9.64
N PRO A 584 -9.40 31.58 -10.01
CA PRO A 584 -9.07 30.18 -10.21
C PRO A 584 -7.94 29.98 -11.22
N LYS A 585 -6.96 29.15 -10.88
CA LYS A 585 -5.86 28.79 -11.79
C LYS A 585 -5.71 27.28 -11.86
N THR A 586 -5.60 26.74 -13.06
CA THR A 586 -5.32 25.32 -13.28
C THR A 586 -4.01 24.92 -12.57
N ILE A 587 -4.02 23.79 -11.87
CA ILE A 587 -2.84 23.28 -11.19
C ILE A 587 -1.86 22.75 -12.23
N ILE A 588 -0.64 23.22 -12.20
CA ILE A 588 0.47 22.67 -13.00
C ILE A 588 1.28 21.79 -12.06
N LYS A 589 1.33 20.50 -12.33
CA LYS A 589 2.16 19.53 -11.60
C LYS A 589 3.10 18.82 -12.57
N ASP A 590 4.35 18.72 -12.19
CA ASP A 590 5.30 17.88 -12.91
C ASP A 590 4.83 16.42 -12.90
N VAL A 591 5.04 15.72 -14.00
CA VAL A 591 4.79 14.27 -14.11
C VAL A 591 5.86 13.55 -13.31
N ARG A 592 5.60 13.31 -12.03
CA ARG A 592 6.53 12.55 -11.17
C ARG A 592 6.37 11.05 -11.44
N ASP A 593 7.47 10.34 -11.54
CA ASP A 593 7.46 8.88 -11.59
C ASP A 593 7.10 8.33 -10.20
N VAL A 594 5.89 7.82 -10.04
CA VAL A 594 5.41 7.17 -8.78
C VAL A 594 6.21 5.89 -8.47
N LEU A 595 6.95 5.37 -9.46
CA LEU A 595 7.84 4.22 -9.33
C LEU A 595 9.11 4.47 -8.48
N GLU A 596 9.42 5.71 -8.08
CA GLU A 596 10.60 5.99 -7.24
C GLU A 596 10.53 5.41 -5.82
N ILE A 597 9.36 4.90 -5.37
CA ILE A 597 9.24 4.24 -4.04
C ILE A 597 9.62 2.76 -4.11
N THR A 598 9.54 2.15 -5.28
CA THR A 598 9.79 0.71 -5.49
C THR A 598 10.99 0.41 -6.40
N SER A 599 11.61 1.37 -7.06
CA SER A 599 12.76 1.17 -7.94
C SER A 599 13.96 2.01 -7.53
N LYS A 600 15.05 1.32 -7.30
CA LYS A 600 16.46 1.70 -7.06
C LYS A 600 16.81 3.19 -7.09
N PRO A 601 17.43 3.73 -6.03
CA PRO A 601 17.71 5.16 -5.91
C PRO A 601 18.92 5.58 -6.75
N LYS A 602 18.78 6.72 -7.44
CA LYS A 602 19.85 7.71 -7.67
C LYS A 602 21.01 7.40 -8.65
N LEU A 603 21.01 6.35 -9.45
CA LEU A 603 22.04 6.27 -10.49
C LEU A 603 21.76 7.21 -11.69
N GLU A 604 20.49 7.39 -12.06
CA GLU A 604 20.12 8.22 -13.24
C GLU A 604 20.27 9.73 -13.03
N LYS A 605 20.03 10.25 -11.83
CA LYS A 605 20.26 11.70 -11.56
C LYS A 605 21.71 12.12 -11.52
N ARG A 606 22.66 11.17 -11.33
CA ARG A 606 24.09 11.45 -11.44
C ARG A 606 24.61 11.41 -12.88
N LEU A 607 23.95 10.65 -13.74
CA LEU A 607 24.36 10.51 -15.15
C LEU A 607 24.07 11.74 -16.00
N ASN A 608 23.02 12.51 -15.68
CA ASN A 608 22.62 13.69 -16.45
C ASN A 608 23.29 15.01 -16.06
N LYS A 609 24.16 15.05 -15.04
CA LYS A 609 24.78 16.30 -14.56
C LYS A 609 26.32 16.33 -14.50
N LYS A 610 27.03 15.25 -14.78
CA LYS A 610 28.50 15.27 -14.90
C LYS A 610 28.94 14.48 -16.13
N LYS A 611 29.78 15.07 -16.97
CA LYS A 611 30.59 14.30 -17.93
C LYS A 611 31.46 13.32 -17.12
N LEU A 612 31.12 12.04 -17.17
CA LEU A 612 31.88 10.96 -16.54
C LEU A 612 33.29 10.98 -17.09
N SER A 613 34.28 10.81 -16.23
CA SER A 613 35.66 10.58 -16.69
C SER A 613 35.74 9.23 -17.43
N GLY A 614 36.70 9.07 -18.33
CA GLY A 614 36.84 7.83 -19.11
C GLY A 614 36.95 6.57 -18.23
N SER A 615 37.58 6.67 -17.06
CA SER A 615 37.72 5.60 -16.07
C SER A 615 36.40 5.23 -15.40
N GLU A 616 35.58 6.21 -15.01
CA GLU A 616 34.26 6.00 -14.40
C GLU A 616 33.24 5.41 -15.39
N LYS A 617 33.34 5.83 -16.65
CA LYS A 617 32.54 5.30 -17.76
C LYS A 617 32.86 3.81 -18.01
N GLN A 618 34.13 3.41 -18.01
CA GLN A 618 34.53 2.03 -18.19
C GLN A 618 34.08 1.14 -17.02
N GLN A 619 34.26 1.59 -15.79
CA GLN A 619 33.77 0.84 -14.61
C GLN A 619 32.27 0.63 -14.63
N LEU A 620 31.48 1.61 -15.10
CA LEU A 620 30.04 1.50 -15.24
C LEU A 620 29.65 0.49 -16.34
N ILE A 621 30.36 0.50 -17.49
CA ILE A 621 30.15 -0.46 -18.58
C ILE A 621 30.46 -1.89 -18.10
N ASP A 622 31.54 -2.09 -17.37
CA ASP A 622 31.91 -3.40 -16.83
C ASP A 622 30.87 -3.93 -15.85
N LYS A 623 30.32 -3.05 -14.98
CA LYS A 623 29.26 -3.39 -14.05
C LYS A 623 27.96 -3.77 -14.78
N LEU A 624 27.49 -2.95 -15.71
CA LEU A 624 26.29 -3.21 -16.50
C LEU A 624 26.44 -4.48 -17.36
N THR A 625 27.65 -4.77 -17.86
CA THR A 625 27.94 -6.00 -18.61
C THR A 625 27.85 -7.24 -17.71
N PHE A 626 28.28 -7.14 -16.46
CA PHE A 626 28.13 -8.22 -15.49
C PHE A 626 26.66 -8.47 -15.14
N GLU A 627 25.88 -7.41 -14.86
CA GLU A 627 24.45 -7.48 -14.60
C GLU A 627 23.67 -8.05 -15.79
N MET A 628 23.99 -7.63 -17.02
CA MET A 628 23.39 -8.16 -18.24
C MET A 628 23.63 -9.66 -18.40
N LYS A 629 24.86 -10.13 -18.15
CA LYS A 629 25.19 -11.57 -18.22
C LYS A 629 24.45 -12.38 -17.14
N ASN A 630 24.24 -11.80 -15.96
CA ASN A 630 23.47 -12.46 -14.90
C ASN A 630 21.98 -12.53 -15.24
N ALA A 631 21.39 -11.43 -15.73
CA ALA A 631 20.01 -11.42 -16.21
C ALA A 631 19.80 -12.44 -17.34
N ALA A 632 20.73 -12.56 -18.28
CA ALA A 632 20.65 -13.57 -19.34
C ALA A 632 20.75 -15.02 -18.81
N LYS A 633 21.54 -15.27 -17.76
CA LYS A 633 21.60 -16.60 -17.10
C LYS A 633 20.31 -16.95 -16.34
N LEU A 634 19.62 -15.95 -15.83
CA LEU A 634 18.33 -16.09 -15.13
C LEU A 634 17.16 -16.12 -16.11
N LEU A 635 17.41 -16.12 -17.43
CA LEU A 635 16.42 -16.09 -18.51
C LEU A 635 15.55 -14.82 -18.55
N GLU A 636 15.99 -13.73 -17.90
CA GLU A 636 15.37 -12.41 -17.92
C GLU A 636 15.79 -11.64 -19.20
N PHE A 637 15.33 -12.13 -20.34
CA PHE A 637 15.80 -11.65 -21.64
C PHE A 637 15.47 -10.18 -21.93
N GLU A 638 14.35 -9.67 -21.46
CA GLU A 638 13.95 -8.27 -21.61
C GLU A 638 14.88 -7.35 -20.80
N HIS A 639 15.17 -7.73 -19.54
CA HIS A 639 16.09 -6.99 -18.70
C HIS A 639 17.52 -7.04 -19.26
N ALA A 640 17.98 -8.18 -19.76
CA ALA A 640 19.26 -8.32 -20.42
C ALA A 640 19.36 -7.45 -21.69
N ALA A 641 18.27 -7.36 -22.48
CA ALA A 641 18.20 -6.51 -23.67
C ALA A 641 18.28 -5.02 -23.30
N TYR A 642 17.54 -4.58 -22.28
CA TYR A 642 17.59 -3.21 -21.75
C TYR A 642 19.00 -2.81 -21.29
N LEU A 643 19.68 -3.68 -20.52
CA LEU A 643 21.05 -3.43 -20.08
C LEU A 643 22.04 -3.38 -21.24
N ARG A 644 21.86 -4.23 -22.27
CA ARG A 644 22.66 -4.21 -23.50
C ARG A 644 22.52 -2.86 -24.22
N ASP A 645 21.31 -2.36 -24.35
CA ASP A 645 21.04 -1.12 -25.07
C ASP A 645 21.61 0.09 -24.30
N LYS A 646 21.56 0.07 -22.95
CA LYS A 646 22.26 1.06 -22.11
C LYS A 646 23.80 1.00 -22.24
N ILE A 647 24.38 -0.18 -22.36
CA ILE A 647 25.83 -0.33 -22.59
C ILE A 647 26.22 0.29 -23.94
N LYS A 648 25.43 0.05 -25.00
CA LYS A 648 25.66 0.66 -26.32
C LYS A 648 25.57 2.18 -26.29
N GLU A 649 24.57 2.73 -25.61
CA GLU A 649 24.42 4.18 -25.42
C GLU A 649 25.64 4.79 -24.70
N LEU A 650 26.14 4.11 -23.67
CA LEU A 650 27.38 4.53 -22.99
C LEU A 650 28.62 4.37 -23.84
N GLN A 651 28.69 3.41 -24.77
CA GLN A 651 29.80 3.21 -25.70
C GLN A 651 29.78 4.22 -26.85
N GLY A 652 28.62 4.81 -27.13
CA GLY A 652 28.44 5.77 -28.22
C GLY A 652 28.15 5.10 -29.57
N GLU A 653 27.61 3.88 -29.52
CA GLU A 653 27.13 3.12 -30.68
C GLU A 653 25.62 3.24 -30.88
#